data_1023792d7a89a8e4e4f16e6e319c038f
#
_entry.id   1023792d7a89a8e4e4f16e6e319c038f
#
_cell.length_a   1.000
_cell.length_b   1.000
_cell.length_c   1.000
_cell.angle_alpha   90.00
_cell.angle_beta   90.00
_cell.angle_gamma   90.00
#
_symmetry.space_group_name_H-M   'P 1'
#
loop_
_entity.id
_entity.type
_entity.pdbx_description
1 polymer ?
#
loop_
_entity_poly.entity_id
_entity_poly.type
_entity_poly.pdbx_seq_one_letter_code
_entity_poly.pdbx_strand_id
1 'polypeptide(L)'
;MSRHVAKIRFSAASRTVHQSMCASPARNLCLILLVVCFVLLSLSFAQQPFPTSRFDSARDGANTNETLLTPANVNKNSFGHLFSFPVDPGVAASPNADVMAQPLYMPNVNILGQGTLHNVVYVVTMADSVYAIDADTGAQLWYASMLNVGGTPAMVSDKTLPCLGDGFDEEGIVGTPVIDTTTNTMYLVAKTALNGTVRHHIHALDITSGNEQPGSPVQITAQSTSNKGHVTVFNSLHQKNRPGLLLLNGVLYMGFGSNGCNDANSGWVLSYNVSAAMGSPQYLSQLAVFNTSPDYGFTSIWQAGTGLAADEAGNIFFETAEVAGGAGYDVPSGGQTYCNSVVKLTPGLVDERNQLLVADYFTPWTVAYLNANDLDLSSTGVLILPDQAPGPSLHGHELVASGKQGWVYVLDRDDLGMYALGGPTDPQILQEFPLLEKSANPENDYNVQFGSAAYWNGTVYFAPDASPLLAYPVSGGLLGTTPATTAQQYVGSHSPSISANGNTNGIVWVISGGELLAFNACTASAPPGTCQNQYAPLELLYTTIQAPNNRDAFPTVGHFVTQTVSDGRLFIGTRTSLEAYGLFPVVTVTLGSAQTATVGTALPNPIKIQIVNPYNGQPDVGATVNFSDGGKGGVFSPSSGPGTGSVTTDANGNASITYTVPQKSGTYTLTMSGTGFGTATTTATAASGAPIKMIYYSGAKQTGTEGSILPNPIVVQPRDTYGNGVPGVTVNFTANNGGVPNPSSVVTNAKGLASTTLQLPATVATVTVTASSAGFKNVNIVEYSVAPTANARSVTINATAE
;
A
#
# COMPACT_ATOMS: atom_id res chain seq x y z
N MET A 1 -20.15 -50.31 20.45
CA MET A 1 -20.84 -49.56 21.53
C MET A 1 -21.29 -48.21 20.97
N SER A 2 -22.58 -48.03 20.94
CA SER A 2 -23.33 -46.99 20.25
C SER A 2 -23.07 -45.60 20.82
N ARG A 3 -22.81 -44.62 19.92
CA ARG A 3 -22.87 -43.19 20.27
C ARG A 3 -24.09 -42.56 19.61
N HIS A 4 -24.99 -42.07 20.42
CA HIS A 4 -26.18 -41.30 20.06
C HIS A 4 -25.79 -39.89 19.63
N VAL A 5 -26.20 -39.49 18.44
CA VAL A 5 -26.17 -38.11 17.95
C VAL A 5 -27.61 -37.59 18.03
N ALA A 6 -27.84 -36.57 18.84
CA ALA A 6 -29.12 -35.88 18.95
C ALA A 6 -29.23 -34.83 17.82
N LYS A 7 -30.14 -35.06 16.88
CA LYS A 7 -30.54 -34.05 15.87
C LYS A 7 -31.74 -33.25 16.47
N ILE A 8 -31.54 -31.94 16.63
CA ILE A 8 -32.66 -31.03 16.91
C ILE A 8 -33.28 -30.61 15.60
N ARG A 9 -34.53 -30.94 15.37
CA ARG A 9 -35.36 -30.46 14.25
C ARG A 9 -36.19 -29.27 14.76
N PHE A 10 -36.08 -28.13 14.07
CA PHE A 10 -37.06 -27.05 14.19
C PHE A 10 -38.23 -27.30 13.26
N SER A 11 -39.42 -27.40 13.85
CA SER A 11 -40.71 -27.49 13.15
C SER A 11 -41.31 -26.08 13.06
N ALA A 12 -41.64 -25.65 11.82
CA ALA A 12 -42.39 -24.43 11.61
C ALA A 12 -43.86 -24.65 11.91
N ALA A 13 -44.44 -23.85 12.81
CA ALA A 13 -45.86 -23.73 13.00
C ALA A 13 -46.31 -22.28 12.80
N SER A 14 -47.01 -22.04 11.70
CA SER A 14 -47.74 -20.84 11.38
C SER A 14 -48.92 -20.70 12.33
N ARG A 15 -49.05 -19.52 13.00
CA ARG A 15 -50.35 -19.04 13.55
C ARG A 15 -50.44 -17.53 13.40
N THR A 16 -51.39 -17.16 12.60
CA THR A 16 -51.97 -15.81 12.48
C THR A 16 -52.63 -15.41 13.79
N VAL A 17 -52.29 -14.24 14.33
CA VAL A 17 -53.11 -13.60 15.40
C VAL A 17 -53.22 -12.10 15.11
N HIS A 18 -54.43 -11.63 15.18
CA HIS A 18 -54.95 -10.30 14.95
C HIS A 18 -54.28 -9.21 15.77
N GLN A 19 -54.22 -8.03 15.13
CA GLN A 19 -53.87 -6.73 15.72
C GLN A 19 -54.83 -6.38 16.87
N SER A 20 -54.25 -5.92 17.97
CA SER A 20 -54.84 -4.91 18.83
C SER A 20 -53.78 -3.97 19.36
N MET A 21 -53.94 -2.69 19.07
CA MET A 21 -53.12 -1.58 19.56
C MET A 21 -53.14 -1.48 21.06
N CYS A 22 -51.97 -1.42 21.68
CA CYS A 22 -51.74 -0.72 22.96
C CYS A 22 -50.30 -0.20 22.96
N ALA A 23 -50.17 1.13 22.91
CA ALA A 23 -48.90 1.84 23.06
C ALA A 23 -48.45 1.76 24.52
N SER A 24 -47.24 1.24 24.75
CA SER A 24 -46.58 1.23 26.05
C SER A 24 -45.15 1.80 25.90
N PRO A 25 -44.73 2.74 26.76
CA PRO A 25 -43.41 3.37 26.73
C PRO A 25 -42.25 2.37 26.92
N ALA A 26 -42.48 1.16 27.40
CA ALA A 26 -41.49 0.12 27.58
C ALA A 26 -40.93 -0.44 26.25
N ARG A 27 -41.66 -0.32 25.13
CA ARG A 27 -41.25 -0.83 23.83
C ARG A 27 -40.18 0.09 23.14
N ASN A 28 -40.26 1.39 23.42
CA ASN A 28 -39.26 2.35 22.93
C ASN A 28 -37.97 2.26 23.74
N LEU A 29 -38.01 1.89 25.02
CA LEU A 29 -36.82 1.69 25.82
C LEU A 29 -36.05 0.40 25.42
N CYS A 30 -36.77 -0.68 25.09
CA CYS A 30 -36.13 -1.91 24.57
C CYS A 30 -35.52 -1.71 23.17
N LEU A 31 -36.15 -0.92 22.27
CA LEU A 31 -35.59 -0.61 20.97
C LEU A 31 -34.36 0.31 21.09
N ILE A 32 -34.40 1.29 21.99
CA ILE A 32 -33.27 2.16 22.28
C ILE A 32 -32.12 1.38 22.94
N LEU A 33 -32.40 0.46 23.87
CA LEU A 33 -31.41 -0.44 24.46
C LEU A 33 -30.83 -1.45 23.46
N LEU A 34 -31.61 -1.96 22.50
CA LEU A 34 -31.11 -2.80 21.40
C LEU A 34 -30.27 -2.00 20.40
N VAL A 35 -30.67 -0.78 20.06
CA VAL A 35 -29.88 0.11 19.19
C VAL A 35 -28.62 0.58 19.91
N VAL A 36 -28.67 0.88 21.19
CA VAL A 36 -27.50 1.24 22.01
C VAL A 36 -26.61 0.04 22.27
N CYS A 37 -27.11 -1.19 22.43
CA CYS A 37 -26.30 -2.42 22.43
C CYS A 37 -25.72 -2.75 21.05
N PHE A 38 -26.40 -2.44 19.93
CA PHE A 38 -25.83 -2.58 18.58
C PHE A 38 -24.82 -1.48 18.25
N VAL A 39 -24.92 -0.30 18.85
CA VAL A 39 -23.93 0.80 18.69
C VAL A 39 -22.74 0.63 19.64
N LEU A 40 -22.88 -0.17 20.74
CA LEU A 40 -21.80 -0.49 21.68
C LEU A 40 -21.11 -1.86 21.39
N LEU A 41 -21.59 -2.64 20.44
CA LEU A 41 -20.77 -3.60 19.73
C LEU A 41 -19.98 -2.81 18.66
N SER A 42 -19.10 -1.93 19.10
CA SER A 42 -17.87 -1.69 18.35
C SER A 42 -17.27 -3.10 18.19
N LEU A 43 -17.36 -3.63 16.99
CA LEU A 43 -16.51 -4.70 16.54
C LEU A 43 -15.08 -4.16 16.73
N SER A 44 -14.50 -4.35 17.91
CA SER A 44 -13.05 -4.31 18.03
C SER A 44 -12.59 -5.50 17.22
N PHE A 45 -12.34 -5.27 15.94
CA PHE A 45 -11.56 -6.19 15.14
C PHE A 45 -10.27 -6.38 15.92
N ALA A 46 -9.99 -7.62 16.31
CA ALA A 46 -8.78 -7.90 17.06
C ALA A 46 -7.60 -7.54 16.14
N GLN A 47 -6.83 -6.54 16.57
CA GLN A 47 -5.58 -6.18 15.90
C GLN A 47 -4.71 -7.43 15.78
N GLN A 48 -4.06 -7.61 14.65
CA GLN A 48 -3.34 -8.84 14.35
C GLN A 48 -1.82 -8.63 14.41
N PRO A 49 -1.09 -9.56 15.04
CA PRO A 49 0.35 -9.51 15.05
C PRO A 49 0.94 -9.79 13.65
N PHE A 50 2.13 -9.23 13.40
CA PHE A 50 3.01 -9.56 12.28
C PHE A 50 4.32 -10.10 12.88
N PRO A 51 4.35 -11.38 13.33
CA PRO A 51 5.38 -11.88 14.23
C PRO A 51 6.59 -12.50 13.53
N THR A 52 6.57 -12.63 12.21
CA THR A 52 7.61 -13.31 11.43
C THR A 52 7.76 -12.69 10.04
N SER A 53 8.88 -12.98 9.38
CA SER A 53 9.12 -12.56 8.00
C SER A 53 7.97 -12.97 7.07
N ARG A 54 7.53 -12.04 6.21
CA ARG A 54 6.50 -12.26 5.19
C ARG A 54 5.13 -12.67 5.76
N PHE A 55 4.84 -12.31 7.03
CA PHE A 55 3.59 -12.51 7.74
C PHE A 55 3.41 -13.90 8.36
N ASP A 56 3.67 -14.98 7.64
CA ASP A 56 3.44 -16.35 8.09
C ASP A 56 4.56 -17.34 7.69
N SER A 57 4.36 -18.62 7.96
CA SER A 57 5.33 -19.67 7.64
C SER A 57 5.29 -20.07 6.15
N ALA A 58 4.19 -19.84 5.45
CA ALA A 58 4.09 -20.10 4.01
C ALA A 58 4.84 -19.04 3.18
N ARG A 59 5.21 -17.90 3.82
CA ARG A 59 5.88 -16.76 3.22
C ARG A 59 5.07 -16.11 2.10
N ASP A 60 3.74 -16.13 2.24
CA ASP A 60 2.83 -15.60 1.21
C ASP A 60 2.89 -14.07 1.06
N GLY A 61 3.42 -13.36 2.04
CA GLY A 61 3.61 -11.92 2.00
C GLY A 61 2.31 -11.13 2.15
N ALA A 62 1.22 -11.75 2.59
CA ALA A 62 -0.10 -11.15 2.67
C ALA A 62 -0.64 -11.08 4.09
N ASN A 63 -0.88 -9.88 4.62
CA ASN A 63 -1.70 -9.69 5.80
C ASN A 63 -3.18 -9.62 5.39
N THR A 64 -3.88 -10.74 5.49
CA THR A 64 -5.31 -10.85 5.16
C THR A 64 -6.25 -10.40 6.28
N ASN A 65 -5.71 -9.92 7.38
CA ASN A 65 -6.46 -9.39 8.53
C ASN A 65 -6.42 -7.85 8.60
N GLU A 66 -5.93 -7.19 7.55
CA GLU A 66 -5.91 -5.72 7.46
C GLU A 66 -7.30 -5.18 7.14
N THR A 67 -7.90 -4.47 8.09
CA THR A 67 -9.29 -3.99 7.98
C THR A 67 -9.41 -2.49 7.77
N LEU A 68 -8.35 -1.73 8.02
CA LEU A 68 -8.36 -0.27 7.97
C LEU A 68 -7.96 0.29 6.60
N LEU A 69 -6.95 -0.33 5.96
CA LEU A 69 -6.49 0.09 4.63
C LEU A 69 -7.40 -0.47 3.54
N THR A 70 -7.84 0.41 2.66
CA THR A 70 -8.69 0.06 1.52
C THR A 70 -8.22 0.81 0.27
N PRO A 71 -8.51 0.32 -0.94
CA PRO A 71 -8.23 1.08 -2.17
C PRO A 71 -8.86 2.48 -2.19
N ALA A 72 -9.95 2.69 -1.44
CA ALA A 72 -10.62 3.99 -1.38
C ALA A 72 -9.89 5.01 -0.50
N ASN A 73 -9.23 4.58 0.58
CA ASN A 73 -8.58 5.48 1.55
C ASN A 73 -7.05 5.55 1.44
N VAL A 74 -6.42 4.66 0.66
CA VAL A 74 -4.99 4.74 0.35
C VAL A 74 -4.79 5.67 -0.85
N ASN A 75 -4.64 6.96 -0.55
CA ASN A 75 -4.37 8.01 -1.53
C ASN A 75 -3.67 9.21 -0.85
N LYS A 76 -3.07 10.11 -1.61
CA LYS A 76 -2.27 11.24 -1.12
C LYS A 76 -2.97 12.19 -0.12
N ASN A 77 -4.30 12.15 -0.01
CA ASN A 77 -5.06 13.04 0.87
C ASN A 77 -5.41 12.40 2.22
N SER A 78 -5.45 11.08 2.28
CA SER A 78 -5.87 10.31 3.46
C SER A 78 -4.82 9.34 3.99
N PHE A 79 -3.73 9.12 3.23
CA PHE A 79 -2.62 8.25 3.59
C PHE A 79 -1.29 8.94 3.31
N GLY A 80 -0.27 8.65 4.12
CA GLY A 80 1.08 9.16 3.94
C GLY A 80 1.96 8.96 5.16
N HIS A 81 3.10 9.65 5.19
CA HIS A 81 4.12 9.56 6.25
C HIS A 81 3.56 10.06 7.58
N LEU A 82 3.70 9.25 8.64
CA LEU A 82 3.26 9.55 10.00
C LEU A 82 4.40 10.03 10.88
N PHE A 83 5.50 9.25 10.94
CA PHE A 83 6.70 9.58 11.69
C PHE A 83 7.94 8.86 11.15
N SER A 84 9.10 9.38 11.53
CA SER A 84 10.41 8.77 11.33
C SER A 84 11.07 8.56 12.69
N PHE A 85 11.61 7.37 12.94
CA PHE A 85 12.39 7.07 14.13
C PHE A 85 13.84 6.78 13.75
N PRO A 86 14.81 7.63 14.13
CA PRO A 86 16.22 7.41 13.82
C PRO A 86 16.77 6.22 14.61
N VAL A 87 17.44 5.29 13.95
CA VAL A 87 18.15 4.17 14.58
C VAL A 87 19.62 4.51 14.76
N ASP A 88 20.25 3.99 15.82
CA ASP A 88 21.67 4.09 16.16
C ASP A 88 22.27 5.53 16.02
N PRO A 89 21.61 6.58 16.54
CA PRO A 89 22.09 7.93 16.41
C PRO A 89 23.41 8.13 17.18
N GLY A 90 24.49 8.50 16.48
CA GLY A 90 25.77 8.77 17.08
C GLY A 90 26.71 7.58 17.24
N VAL A 91 26.38 6.44 16.68
CA VAL A 91 27.36 5.34 16.49
C VAL A 91 28.34 5.78 15.43
N ALA A 92 29.48 6.34 15.86
CA ALA A 92 30.47 6.98 14.99
C ALA A 92 31.23 5.99 14.07
N ALA A 93 30.97 4.70 14.18
CA ALA A 93 31.67 3.64 13.45
C ALA A 93 30.94 3.17 12.18
N SER A 94 29.62 3.41 12.08
CA SER A 94 28.89 3.05 10.87
C SER A 94 28.07 4.24 10.38
N PRO A 95 28.36 4.80 9.21
CA PRO A 95 27.42 5.71 8.54
C PRO A 95 26.15 4.97 8.04
N ASN A 96 26.06 3.64 8.24
CA ASN A 96 25.06 2.75 7.64
C ASN A 96 24.52 1.78 8.69
N ALA A 97 23.79 2.28 9.71
CA ALA A 97 23.05 1.43 10.65
C ALA A 97 21.81 0.80 9.97
N ASP A 98 22.02 0.07 8.87
CA ASP A 98 20.95 -0.42 8.01
C ASP A 98 19.95 -1.30 8.76
N VAL A 99 18.67 -1.02 8.57
CA VAL A 99 17.56 -1.91 8.95
C VAL A 99 17.29 -2.84 7.78
N MET A 100 17.99 -3.97 7.74
CA MET A 100 17.85 -4.98 6.68
C MET A 100 16.74 -5.97 6.97
N ALA A 101 16.52 -6.27 8.24
CA ALA A 101 15.46 -7.15 8.71
C ALA A 101 14.08 -6.49 8.53
N GLN A 102 13.07 -7.27 8.20
CA GLN A 102 11.70 -6.78 8.15
C GLN A 102 11.24 -6.37 9.54
N PRO A 103 10.70 -5.16 9.75
CA PRO A 103 10.12 -4.77 11.03
C PRO A 103 8.99 -5.71 11.43
N LEU A 104 8.89 -6.07 12.71
CA LEU A 104 7.82 -6.90 13.25
C LEU A 104 6.81 -6.06 14.02
N TYR A 105 5.54 -6.45 14.01
CA TYR A 105 4.47 -5.69 14.67
C TYR A 105 3.69 -6.56 15.65
N MET A 106 3.46 -6.03 16.86
CA MET A 106 2.67 -6.67 17.89
C MET A 106 1.67 -5.67 18.49
N PRO A 107 0.37 -5.94 18.41
CA PRO A 107 -0.63 -5.09 19.02
C PRO A 107 -0.78 -5.36 20.51
N ASN A 108 -1.24 -4.37 21.25
CA ASN A 108 -1.68 -4.49 22.64
C ASN A 108 -0.63 -5.11 23.60
N VAL A 109 0.63 -4.78 23.41
CA VAL A 109 1.73 -5.26 24.29
C VAL A 109 1.72 -4.48 25.59
N ASN A 110 1.77 -5.20 26.73
CA ASN A 110 1.94 -4.58 28.04
C ASN A 110 3.43 -4.32 28.33
N ILE A 111 3.90 -3.15 27.95
CA ILE A 111 5.30 -2.75 28.17
C ILE A 111 5.58 -2.59 29.66
N LEU A 112 6.64 -3.23 30.14
CA LEU A 112 7.01 -3.26 31.55
C LEU A 112 7.22 -1.81 32.09
N GLY A 113 6.45 -1.45 33.11
CA GLY A 113 6.54 -0.14 33.77
C GLY A 113 5.74 0.98 33.10
N GLN A 114 5.06 0.77 31.97
CA GLN A 114 4.27 1.81 31.28
C GLN A 114 2.81 1.87 31.74
N GLY A 115 2.25 0.76 32.24
CA GLY A 115 0.89 0.74 32.80
C GLY A 115 -0.26 0.82 31.78
N THR A 116 0.05 0.90 30.47
CA THR A 116 -0.89 0.92 29.37
C THR A 116 -0.49 -0.11 28.32
N LEU A 117 -1.43 -0.54 27.49
CA LEU A 117 -1.13 -1.38 26.32
C LEU A 117 -0.65 -0.49 25.17
N HIS A 118 0.34 -0.98 24.44
CA HIS A 118 0.94 -0.31 23.29
C HIS A 118 0.86 -1.19 22.05
N ASN A 119 0.65 -0.57 20.89
CA ASN A 119 0.93 -1.18 19.62
C ASN A 119 2.42 -0.98 19.35
N VAL A 120 3.17 -2.07 19.15
CA VAL A 120 4.63 -2.00 19.12
C VAL A 120 5.18 -2.47 17.79
N VAL A 121 6.06 -1.67 17.19
CA VAL A 121 6.90 -2.12 16.08
C VAL A 121 8.31 -2.39 16.61
N TYR A 122 8.84 -3.57 16.31
CA TYR A 122 10.17 -4.01 16.68
C TYR A 122 11.10 -3.88 15.48
N VAL A 123 12.26 -3.26 15.71
CA VAL A 123 13.27 -3.01 14.69
C VAL A 123 14.61 -3.52 15.19
N VAL A 124 15.32 -4.23 14.33
CA VAL A 124 16.69 -4.69 14.59
C VAL A 124 17.63 -4.13 13.54
N THR A 125 18.89 -3.89 13.91
CA THR A 125 19.85 -3.22 13.02
C THR A 125 21.13 -4.00 12.84
N MET A 126 21.87 -3.69 11.78
CA MET A 126 23.21 -4.23 11.55
C MET A 126 24.24 -3.74 12.58
N ALA A 127 23.91 -2.75 13.40
CA ALA A 127 24.70 -2.34 14.56
C ALA A 127 24.40 -3.16 15.83
N ASP A 128 23.74 -4.31 15.72
CA ASP A 128 23.35 -5.19 16.83
C ASP A 128 22.43 -4.52 17.86
N SER A 129 21.58 -3.59 17.38
CA SER A 129 20.58 -2.90 18.21
C SER A 129 19.19 -3.48 17.99
N VAL A 130 18.38 -3.45 19.06
CA VAL A 130 16.96 -3.84 19.05
C VAL A 130 16.14 -2.72 19.67
N TYR A 131 15.14 -2.25 18.96
CA TYR A 131 14.23 -1.20 19.40
C TYR A 131 12.80 -1.71 19.47
N ALA A 132 12.08 -1.35 20.54
CA ALA A 132 10.63 -1.37 20.57
C ALA A 132 10.12 0.07 20.49
N ILE A 133 9.31 0.35 19.51
CA ILE A 133 8.81 1.68 19.19
C ILE A 133 7.29 1.62 19.23
N ASP A 134 6.68 2.58 19.89
CA ASP A 134 5.22 2.75 19.89
C ASP A 134 4.76 3.07 18.46
N ALA A 135 3.98 2.18 17.89
CA ALA A 135 3.52 2.26 16.50
C ALA A 135 2.52 3.40 16.25
N ASP A 136 1.90 3.93 17.32
CA ASP A 136 0.92 5.02 17.25
C ASP A 136 1.59 6.38 17.30
N THR A 137 2.71 6.51 18.02
CA THR A 137 3.35 7.79 18.33
C THR A 137 4.79 7.94 17.82
N GLY A 138 5.46 6.84 17.46
CA GLY A 138 6.87 6.82 17.13
C GLY A 138 7.80 6.94 18.34
N ALA A 139 7.28 6.88 19.58
CA ALA A 139 8.10 6.96 20.78
C ALA A 139 8.85 5.66 21.04
N GLN A 140 10.12 5.75 21.45
CA GLN A 140 10.88 4.60 21.93
C GLN A 140 10.29 4.09 23.25
N LEU A 141 9.94 2.81 23.30
CA LEU A 141 9.44 2.13 24.52
C LEU A 141 10.59 1.48 25.29
N TRP A 142 11.44 0.76 24.57
CA TRP A 142 12.70 0.23 25.11
C TRP A 142 13.75 0.05 24.01
N TYR A 143 14.99 -0.13 24.44
CA TYR A 143 16.17 -0.39 23.62
C TYR A 143 17.04 -1.46 24.26
N ALA A 144 17.58 -2.38 23.47
CA ALA A 144 18.56 -3.37 23.88
C ALA A 144 19.69 -3.46 22.85
N SER A 145 20.92 -3.67 23.33
CA SER A 145 22.08 -3.93 22.47
C SER A 145 22.55 -5.37 22.63
N MET A 146 22.73 -6.07 21.53
CA MET A 146 23.26 -7.46 21.54
C MET A 146 24.77 -7.50 21.72
N LEU A 147 25.43 -6.35 21.81
CA LEU A 147 26.84 -6.24 22.20
C LEU A 147 27.11 -6.54 23.66
N ASN A 148 26.10 -6.83 24.46
CA ASN A 148 26.21 -7.29 25.85
C ASN A 148 27.03 -8.59 26.04
N VAL A 149 27.18 -9.39 24.97
CA VAL A 149 28.08 -10.56 24.93
C VAL A 149 29.55 -10.17 24.77
N GLY A 150 29.85 -8.90 24.63
CA GLY A 150 31.18 -8.33 24.43
C GLY A 150 31.54 -8.15 22.95
N GLY A 151 32.18 -7.06 22.63
CA GLY A 151 32.67 -6.76 21.29
C GLY A 151 31.95 -5.64 20.58
N THR A 152 32.09 -5.63 19.27
CA THR A 152 31.45 -4.71 18.31
C THR A 152 30.64 -5.51 17.29
N PRO A 153 29.75 -4.90 16.49
CA PRO A 153 29.19 -5.57 15.33
C PRO A 153 30.31 -6.14 14.46
N ALA A 154 30.09 -7.30 13.84
CA ALA A 154 31.11 -7.90 12.99
C ALA A 154 31.36 -7.03 11.77
N MET A 155 32.63 -6.73 11.49
CA MET A 155 33.00 -5.98 10.28
C MET A 155 32.94 -6.90 9.07
N VAL A 156 32.18 -6.52 8.05
CA VAL A 156 32.17 -7.22 6.74
C VAL A 156 33.48 -6.99 5.98
N SER A 157 34.22 -5.93 6.34
CA SER A 157 35.47 -5.52 5.70
C SER A 157 36.68 -6.31 6.16
N ASP A 158 36.61 -7.64 6.22
CA ASP A 158 37.84 -8.40 6.12
C ASP A 158 38.32 -8.23 4.66
N LYS A 159 39.38 -7.45 4.47
CA LYS A 159 40.03 -7.20 3.17
C LYS A 159 40.48 -8.46 2.44
N THR A 160 40.27 -9.62 3.02
CA THR A 160 40.51 -10.95 2.45
C THR A 160 39.30 -11.53 1.73
N LEU A 161 38.10 -10.91 1.85
CA LEU A 161 36.86 -11.33 1.20
C LEU A 161 36.55 -10.40 0.00
N PRO A 162 36.71 -10.85 -1.25
CA PRO A 162 36.65 -9.97 -2.42
C PRO A 162 35.26 -9.53 -2.86
N CYS A 163 34.18 -9.82 -2.14
CA CYS A 163 32.82 -9.41 -2.48
C CYS A 163 32.39 -8.13 -1.73
N LEU A 164 32.95 -7.00 -2.11
CA LEU A 164 32.71 -5.69 -1.54
C LEU A 164 31.60 -4.91 -2.30
N GLY A 165 30.63 -5.59 -2.94
CA GLY A 165 29.62 -4.92 -3.76
C GLY A 165 28.44 -4.32 -3.00
N ASP A 166 28.14 -4.78 -1.78
CA ASP A 166 26.88 -4.47 -1.11
C ASP A 166 26.90 -3.16 -0.30
N GLY A 167 28.06 -2.51 -0.15
CA GLY A 167 28.18 -1.20 0.51
C GLY A 167 27.95 -1.21 2.03
N PHE A 168 28.05 -2.38 2.68
CA PHE A 168 27.95 -2.53 4.13
C PHE A 168 29.34 -2.54 4.76
N ASP A 169 29.48 -1.78 5.85
CA ASP A 169 30.72 -1.78 6.66
C ASP A 169 30.64 -2.73 7.87
N GLU A 170 29.43 -3.08 8.29
CA GLU A 170 29.14 -3.88 9.48
C GLU A 170 28.07 -4.93 9.19
N GLU A 171 28.11 -6.03 9.94
CA GLU A 171 27.14 -7.12 9.84
C GLU A 171 26.81 -7.65 11.23
N GLY A 172 25.80 -7.05 11.85
CA GLY A 172 25.22 -7.51 13.12
C GLY A 172 23.96 -8.36 12.89
N ILE A 173 22.76 -7.81 13.13
CA ILE A 173 21.49 -8.52 12.93
C ILE A 173 20.98 -8.22 11.50
N VAL A 174 20.99 -9.23 10.63
CA VAL A 174 20.57 -9.11 9.22
C VAL A 174 19.28 -9.86 8.94
N GLY A 175 19.14 -11.06 9.47
CA GLY A 175 17.94 -11.89 9.32
C GLY A 175 16.76 -11.35 10.14
N THR A 176 15.56 -11.42 9.57
CA THR A 176 14.33 -11.03 10.28
C THR A 176 14.11 -11.93 11.50
N PRO A 177 13.91 -11.37 12.70
CA PRO A 177 13.55 -12.12 13.90
C PRO A 177 12.22 -12.86 13.76
N VAL A 178 11.90 -13.69 14.76
CA VAL A 178 10.56 -14.26 14.92
C VAL A 178 10.09 -14.09 16.37
N ILE A 179 8.82 -13.75 16.55
CA ILE A 179 8.19 -13.60 17.86
C ILE A 179 7.28 -14.80 18.14
N ASP A 180 7.56 -15.50 19.23
CA ASP A 180 6.60 -16.43 19.83
C ASP A 180 5.56 -15.63 20.61
N THR A 181 4.40 -15.50 20.03
CA THR A 181 3.27 -14.75 20.63
C THR A 181 2.69 -15.40 21.87
N THR A 182 2.99 -16.68 22.11
CA THR A 182 2.50 -17.43 23.28
C THR A 182 3.34 -17.16 24.53
N THR A 183 4.63 -16.95 24.34
CA THR A 183 5.60 -16.68 25.41
C THR A 183 6.08 -15.23 25.47
N ASN A 184 5.63 -14.39 24.55
CA ASN A 184 6.12 -13.02 24.36
C ASN A 184 7.64 -12.94 24.19
N THR A 185 8.22 -13.89 23.46
CA THR A 185 9.66 -13.99 23.25
C THR A 185 10.03 -13.73 21.80
N MET A 186 10.94 -12.80 21.57
CA MET A 186 11.56 -12.54 20.27
C MET A 186 12.87 -13.34 20.19
N TYR A 187 12.99 -14.16 19.14
CA TYR A 187 14.25 -14.85 18.81
C TYR A 187 14.93 -14.11 17.66
N LEU A 188 16.23 -13.87 17.78
CA LEU A 188 17.06 -13.24 16.77
C LEU A 188 18.48 -13.83 16.77
N VAL A 189 19.22 -13.59 15.69
CA VAL A 189 20.62 -13.97 15.56
C VAL A 189 21.45 -12.70 15.39
N ALA A 190 22.40 -12.47 16.29
CA ALA A 190 23.36 -11.39 16.23
C ALA A 190 24.76 -11.89 15.89
N LYS A 191 25.53 -11.13 15.11
CA LYS A 191 26.91 -11.44 14.70
C LYS A 191 27.85 -10.39 15.26
N THR A 192 28.66 -10.76 16.24
CA THR A 192 29.57 -9.86 16.96
C THR A 192 31.03 -10.24 16.79
N ALA A 193 31.94 -9.26 16.87
CA ALA A 193 33.39 -9.46 16.84
C ALA A 193 34.02 -8.99 18.14
N LEU A 194 34.80 -9.87 18.80
CA LEU A 194 35.55 -9.57 20.01
C LEU A 194 36.99 -10.06 19.85
N ASN A 195 37.99 -9.16 19.96
CA ASN A 195 39.41 -9.47 19.86
C ASN A 195 39.78 -10.26 18.58
N GLY A 196 39.17 -9.89 17.43
CA GLY A 196 39.39 -10.56 16.15
C GLY A 196 38.66 -11.90 15.99
N THR A 197 37.83 -12.31 16.96
CA THR A 197 37.02 -13.52 16.87
C THR A 197 35.58 -13.17 16.61
N VAL A 198 35.04 -13.61 15.46
CA VAL A 198 33.63 -13.41 15.09
C VAL A 198 32.79 -14.58 15.58
N ARG A 199 31.61 -14.28 16.11
CA ARG A 199 30.67 -15.26 16.67
C ARG A 199 29.23 -14.87 16.31
N HIS A 200 28.40 -15.89 16.12
CA HIS A 200 26.96 -15.73 16.10
C HIS A 200 26.37 -16.17 17.42
N HIS A 201 25.39 -15.44 17.92
CA HIS A 201 24.59 -15.81 19.09
C HIS A 201 23.11 -15.81 18.77
N ILE A 202 22.39 -16.78 19.32
CA ILE A 202 20.94 -16.74 19.41
C ILE A 202 20.60 -15.94 20.66
N HIS A 203 19.77 -14.92 20.50
CA HIS A 203 19.19 -14.15 21.58
C HIS A 203 17.70 -14.47 21.67
N ALA A 204 17.19 -14.55 22.89
CA ALA A 204 15.77 -14.70 23.21
C ALA A 204 15.38 -13.55 24.14
N LEU A 205 14.65 -12.55 23.61
CA LEU A 205 14.30 -11.34 24.34
C LEU A 205 12.83 -11.34 24.73
N ASP A 206 12.54 -10.93 25.96
CA ASP A 206 11.18 -10.58 26.37
C ASP A 206 10.75 -9.30 25.64
N ILE A 207 9.71 -9.41 24.80
CA ILE A 207 9.23 -8.28 23.98
C ILE A 207 8.64 -7.13 24.80
N THR A 208 8.31 -7.36 26.07
CA THR A 208 7.77 -6.32 26.97
C THR A 208 8.85 -5.42 27.58
N SER A 209 10.10 -5.87 27.59
CA SER A 209 11.20 -5.18 28.30
C SER A 209 12.52 -5.13 27.55
N GLY A 210 12.72 -5.94 26.52
CA GLY A 210 14.02 -6.10 25.83
C GLY A 210 15.06 -6.89 26.61
N ASN A 211 14.70 -7.47 27.75
CA ASN A 211 15.63 -8.27 28.55
C ASN A 211 15.81 -9.67 27.97
N GLU A 212 17.03 -10.23 28.13
CA GLU A 212 17.31 -11.62 27.80
C GLU A 212 16.47 -12.58 28.66
N GLN A 213 15.91 -13.58 28.01
CA GLN A 213 15.25 -14.68 28.71
C GLN A 213 16.29 -15.60 29.38
N PRO A 214 15.95 -16.25 30.48
CA PRO A 214 16.86 -17.19 31.15
C PRO A 214 17.36 -18.30 30.21
N GLY A 215 18.67 -18.49 30.10
CA GLY A 215 19.28 -19.44 29.18
C GLY A 215 19.71 -18.86 27.84
N SER A 216 19.51 -17.56 27.64
CA SER A 216 19.96 -16.76 26.49
C SER A 216 21.03 -15.75 26.94
N PRO A 217 21.99 -15.33 26.11
CA PRO A 217 22.20 -15.79 24.71
C PRO A 217 22.97 -17.10 24.63
N VAL A 218 22.89 -17.79 23.48
CA VAL A 218 23.61 -19.05 23.21
C VAL A 218 24.48 -18.87 21.96
N GLN A 219 25.78 -19.21 22.10
CA GLN A 219 26.70 -19.16 20.95
C GLN A 219 26.36 -20.28 19.96
N ILE A 220 26.27 -19.95 18.69
CA ILE A 220 26.06 -20.90 17.59
C ILE A 220 27.36 -21.60 17.26
N THR A 221 27.32 -22.94 17.32
CA THR A 221 28.37 -23.84 16.83
C THR A 221 27.68 -25.00 16.11
N ALA A 222 28.27 -25.49 15.02
CA ALA A 222 27.74 -26.65 14.31
C ALA A 222 28.85 -27.42 13.61
N GLN A 223 28.60 -28.71 13.37
CA GLN A 223 29.45 -29.58 12.59
C GLN A 223 28.58 -30.51 11.75
N SER A 224 28.96 -30.72 10.50
CA SER A 224 28.36 -31.70 9.60
C SER A 224 29.41 -32.69 9.14
N THR A 225 28.99 -33.91 8.85
CA THR A 225 29.88 -34.95 8.30
C THR A 225 29.20 -35.51 7.06
N SER A 226 29.87 -35.42 5.92
CA SER A 226 29.36 -35.94 4.65
C SER A 226 29.29 -37.47 4.62
N ASN A 227 28.63 -38.06 3.62
CA ASN A 227 28.60 -39.49 3.36
C ASN A 227 30.01 -40.07 3.01
N LYS A 228 30.93 -39.18 2.56
CA LYS A 228 32.33 -39.53 2.27
C LYS A 228 33.26 -39.40 3.50
N GLY A 229 32.67 -38.97 4.65
CA GLY A 229 33.44 -38.81 5.90
C GLY A 229 34.15 -37.46 6.03
N HIS A 230 33.91 -36.49 5.13
CA HIS A 230 34.45 -35.14 5.26
C HIS A 230 33.72 -34.39 6.37
N VAL A 231 34.48 -33.73 7.24
CA VAL A 231 33.92 -32.94 8.37
C VAL A 231 33.99 -31.46 8.04
N THR A 232 32.86 -30.81 8.05
CA THR A 232 32.74 -29.37 7.87
C THR A 232 32.25 -28.72 9.16
N VAL A 233 32.94 -27.67 9.62
CA VAL A 233 32.62 -26.94 10.85
C VAL A 233 32.06 -25.58 10.52
N PHE A 234 31.00 -25.17 11.18
CA PHE A 234 30.38 -23.83 11.05
C PHE A 234 31.40 -22.77 11.47
N ASN A 235 31.68 -21.83 10.55
CA ASN A 235 32.62 -20.74 10.77
C ASN A 235 31.91 -19.40 10.76
N SER A 236 31.70 -18.81 11.94
CA SER A 236 30.96 -17.53 12.07
C SER A 236 31.57 -16.38 11.25
N LEU A 237 32.89 -16.37 11.00
CA LEU A 237 33.52 -15.31 10.19
C LEU A 237 32.92 -15.29 8.77
N HIS A 238 32.67 -16.44 8.19
CA HIS A 238 32.30 -16.64 6.81
C HIS A 238 30.78 -16.85 6.62
N GLN A 239 30.01 -16.98 7.69
CA GLN A 239 28.57 -17.21 7.63
C GLN A 239 27.78 -15.94 7.86
N LYS A 240 26.64 -15.82 7.17
CA LYS A 240 25.66 -14.72 7.29
C LYS A 240 24.25 -15.30 7.51
N ASN A 241 23.60 -14.90 8.59
CA ASN A 241 22.19 -15.20 8.79
C ASN A 241 21.34 -14.18 8.02
N ARG A 242 21.10 -14.42 6.71
CA ARG A 242 20.31 -13.54 5.85
C ARG A 242 18.82 -13.91 5.85
N PRO A 243 18.45 -15.22 5.78
CA PRO A 243 17.05 -15.63 5.85
C PRO A 243 16.41 -15.26 7.18
N GLY A 244 15.14 -14.82 7.13
CA GLY A 244 14.32 -14.69 8.33
C GLY A 244 14.18 -16.01 9.08
N LEU A 245 14.09 -15.93 10.40
CA LEU A 245 13.94 -17.10 11.26
C LEU A 245 12.56 -17.74 11.08
N LEU A 246 12.51 -19.07 11.29
CA LEU A 246 11.28 -19.85 11.28
C LEU A 246 11.06 -20.48 12.66
N LEU A 247 9.94 -20.19 13.30
CA LEU A 247 9.48 -20.85 14.51
C LEU A 247 8.37 -21.84 14.14
N LEU A 248 8.62 -23.12 14.37
CA LEU A 248 7.70 -24.18 13.99
C LEU A 248 7.61 -25.24 15.08
N ASN A 249 6.43 -25.43 15.67
CA ASN A 249 6.16 -26.47 16.68
C ASN A 249 7.16 -26.49 17.85
N GLY A 250 7.57 -25.31 18.34
CA GLY A 250 8.50 -25.17 19.45
C GLY A 250 9.97 -25.45 19.09
N VAL A 251 10.28 -25.41 17.80
CA VAL A 251 11.64 -25.49 17.26
C VAL A 251 11.95 -24.23 16.46
N LEU A 252 13.09 -23.61 16.73
CA LEU A 252 13.62 -22.47 16.01
C LEU A 252 14.56 -22.96 14.91
N TYR A 253 14.24 -22.63 13.65
CA TYR A 253 15.07 -22.92 12.48
C TYR A 253 15.69 -21.64 11.95
N MET A 254 16.96 -21.71 11.55
CA MET A 254 17.70 -20.58 10.98
C MET A 254 18.56 -21.03 9.80
N GLY A 255 18.51 -20.24 8.72
CA GLY A 255 19.31 -20.44 7.52
C GLY A 255 20.56 -19.56 7.54
N PHE A 256 21.65 -20.05 6.95
CA PHE A 256 22.89 -19.29 6.78
C PHE A 256 23.40 -19.40 5.35
N GLY A 257 23.87 -18.26 4.82
CA GLY A 257 24.65 -18.19 3.61
C GLY A 257 26.12 -17.87 3.87
N SER A 258 26.92 -17.79 2.81
CA SER A 258 28.30 -17.32 2.91
C SER A 258 28.39 -15.79 2.88
N ASN A 259 29.51 -15.23 3.35
CA ASN A 259 29.77 -13.79 3.42
C ASN A 259 30.42 -13.22 2.16
N GLY A 260 30.71 -14.04 1.14
CA GLY A 260 31.43 -13.53 -0.02
C GLY A 260 31.42 -14.46 -1.23
N CYS A 261 31.66 -13.87 -2.39
CA CYS A 261 31.57 -14.47 -3.70
C CYS A 261 32.66 -15.48 -4.04
N ASN A 262 33.60 -15.78 -3.23
CA ASN A 262 34.61 -16.82 -3.46
C ASN A 262 34.96 -17.51 -2.15
N ASP A 263 34.05 -17.50 -1.22
CA ASP A 263 34.30 -18.07 0.11
C ASP A 263 33.88 -19.53 0.11
N ALA A 264 34.85 -20.41 0.41
CA ALA A 264 34.67 -21.87 0.48
C ALA A 264 33.79 -22.27 1.68
N ASN A 265 32.56 -21.74 1.77
CA ASN A 265 31.65 -22.04 2.85
C ASN A 265 30.30 -22.53 2.37
N SER A 266 29.79 -23.52 3.10
CA SER A 266 28.48 -24.10 2.81
C SER A 266 27.35 -23.27 3.43
N GLY A 267 26.16 -23.36 2.88
CA GLY A 267 24.93 -22.97 3.56
C GLY A 267 24.59 -23.94 4.68
N TRP A 268 23.90 -23.46 5.70
CA TRP A 268 23.47 -24.26 6.84
C TRP A 268 21.98 -24.00 7.15
N VAL A 269 21.30 -25.07 7.61
CA VAL A 269 20.06 -24.95 8.38
C VAL A 269 20.32 -25.55 9.74
N LEU A 270 20.11 -24.78 10.79
CA LEU A 270 20.29 -25.17 12.17
C LEU A 270 18.95 -25.14 12.91
N SER A 271 18.71 -26.12 13.78
CA SER A 271 17.49 -26.19 14.58
C SER A 271 17.77 -26.22 16.08
N TYR A 272 16.98 -25.45 16.85
CA TYR A 272 17.15 -25.32 18.30
C TYR A 272 15.82 -25.49 19.02
N ASN A 273 15.87 -26.13 20.19
CA ASN A 273 14.69 -26.37 21.01
C ASN A 273 14.30 -25.10 21.79
N VAL A 274 13.10 -24.58 21.52
CA VAL A 274 12.51 -23.45 22.26
C VAL A 274 11.25 -23.85 23.06
N SER A 275 10.84 -25.12 23.00
CA SER A 275 9.69 -25.64 23.75
C SER A 275 10.04 -26.03 25.20
N ALA A 276 11.33 -26.18 25.47
CA ALA A 276 11.80 -26.50 26.83
C ALA A 276 11.63 -25.26 27.74
N ALA A 277 11.53 -25.52 29.06
CA ALA A 277 11.45 -24.44 30.04
C ALA A 277 12.68 -23.52 29.95
N MET A 278 12.45 -22.22 29.90
CA MET A 278 13.52 -21.20 29.89
C MET A 278 14.46 -21.39 31.07
N GLY A 279 15.76 -21.25 30.83
CA GLY A 279 16.80 -21.50 31.81
C GLY A 279 17.13 -22.98 32.07
N SER A 280 16.41 -23.93 31.49
CA SER A 280 16.78 -25.34 31.55
C SER A 280 17.92 -25.64 30.56
N PRO A 281 18.73 -26.69 30.77
CA PRO A 281 19.79 -27.11 29.85
C PRO A 281 19.29 -27.48 28.45
N GLN A 282 18.00 -27.79 28.32
CA GLN A 282 17.37 -28.14 27.04
C GLN A 282 16.87 -26.92 26.26
N TYR A 283 16.68 -25.76 26.91
CA TYR A 283 16.26 -24.53 26.25
C TYR A 283 17.40 -23.99 25.40
N LEU A 284 17.10 -23.65 24.15
CA LEU A 284 18.09 -23.28 23.13
C LEU A 284 19.19 -24.33 22.90
N SER A 285 18.93 -25.60 23.22
CA SER A 285 19.82 -26.68 22.81
C SER A 285 19.68 -27.00 21.33
N GLN A 286 20.82 -27.22 20.64
CA GLN A 286 20.80 -27.61 19.23
C GLN A 286 20.19 -29.00 19.07
N LEU A 287 19.24 -29.14 18.15
CA LEU A 287 18.54 -30.40 17.87
C LEU A 287 19.15 -31.11 16.66
N ALA A 288 19.32 -30.38 15.55
CA ALA A 288 19.85 -30.95 14.33
C ALA A 288 20.49 -29.88 13.44
N VAL A 289 21.30 -30.35 12.48
CA VAL A 289 22.02 -29.52 11.51
C VAL A 289 21.83 -30.06 10.10
N PHE A 290 21.79 -29.18 9.11
CA PHE A 290 21.89 -29.48 7.69
C PHE A 290 23.01 -28.64 7.08
N ASN A 291 23.75 -29.21 6.13
CA ASN A 291 24.77 -28.53 5.35
C ASN A 291 24.49 -28.73 3.87
N THR A 292 24.46 -27.64 3.06
CA THR A 292 24.09 -27.68 1.66
C THR A 292 25.12 -28.34 0.76
N SER A 293 26.40 -28.37 1.19
CA SER A 293 27.51 -28.98 0.40
C SER A 293 28.65 -29.41 1.28
N PRO A 294 28.46 -30.50 2.07
CA PRO A 294 29.44 -30.91 3.10
C PRO A 294 30.77 -31.41 2.53
N ASP A 295 30.84 -31.75 1.25
CA ASP A 295 32.07 -32.25 0.59
C ASP A 295 32.91 -31.14 -0.05
N TYR A 296 32.28 -30.08 -0.58
CA TYR A 296 32.98 -29.14 -1.45
C TYR A 296 32.98 -27.71 -0.91
N GLY A 297 31.99 -27.33 -0.07
CA GLY A 297 31.73 -25.93 0.24
C GLY A 297 31.09 -25.18 -0.93
N PHE A 298 30.92 -23.88 -0.82
CA PHE A 298 30.49 -22.93 -1.87
C PHE A 298 29.00 -22.84 -2.22
N THR A 299 28.09 -23.49 -1.53
CA THR A 299 26.65 -23.21 -1.69
C THR A 299 26.14 -22.39 -0.51
N SER A 300 25.21 -21.48 -0.76
CA SER A 300 24.64 -20.56 0.22
C SER A 300 23.13 -20.71 0.32
N ILE A 301 22.55 -20.20 1.42
CA ILE A 301 21.11 -19.93 1.55
C ILE A 301 20.96 -18.43 1.73
N TRP A 302 20.65 -17.71 0.63
CA TRP A 302 20.53 -16.25 0.66
C TRP A 302 19.13 -15.81 1.07
N GLN A 303 18.13 -16.20 0.34
CA GLN A 303 16.71 -15.88 0.54
C GLN A 303 16.45 -14.44 0.99
N ALA A 304 16.94 -13.50 0.19
CA ALA A 304 16.93 -12.09 0.50
C ALA A 304 15.49 -11.54 0.68
N GLY A 305 15.21 -10.91 1.82
CA GLY A 305 13.89 -10.34 2.15
C GLY A 305 12.79 -11.34 2.49
N THR A 306 13.14 -12.62 2.72
CA THR A 306 12.23 -13.68 3.16
C THR A 306 12.91 -14.62 4.17
N GLY A 307 12.34 -15.78 4.45
CA GLY A 307 12.88 -16.80 5.36
C GLY A 307 12.61 -18.20 4.85
N LEU A 308 13.04 -19.19 5.60
CA LEU A 308 12.65 -20.57 5.38
C LEU A 308 11.13 -20.68 5.40
N ALA A 309 10.52 -21.36 4.42
CA ALA A 309 9.08 -21.56 4.35
C ALA A 309 8.71 -22.91 4.96
N ALA A 310 7.50 -23.04 5.50
CA ALA A 310 6.98 -24.30 6.01
C ALA A 310 5.52 -24.51 5.63
N ASP A 311 5.18 -25.75 5.24
CA ASP A 311 3.82 -26.15 4.95
C ASP A 311 3.05 -26.55 6.23
N GLU A 312 1.76 -26.82 6.10
CA GLU A 312 0.89 -27.22 7.21
C GLU A 312 1.27 -28.60 7.80
N ALA A 313 1.94 -29.46 7.01
CA ALA A 313 2.47 -30.75 7.49
C ALA A 313 3.77 -30.57 8.29
N GLY A 314 4.36 -29.38 8.27
CA GLY A 314 5.60 -29.04 8.97
C GLY A 314 6.86 -29.33 8.16
N ASN A 315 6.78 -29.60 6.86
CA ASN A 315 7.95 -29.68 6.00
C ASN A 315 8.52 -28.28 5.77
N ILE A 316 9.85 -28.18 5.69
CA ILE A 316 10.57 -26.92 5.51
C ILE A 316 11.13 -26.87 4.11
N PHE A 317 10.91 -25.75 3.41
CA PHE A 317 11.36 -25.52 2.05
C PHE A 317 12.23 -24.28 2.00
N PHE A 318 13.31 -24.35 1.21
CA PHE A 318 14.21 -23.24 0.98
C PHE A 318 14.97 -23.40 -0.34
N GLU A 319 15.55 -22.31 -0.80
CA GLU A 319 16.38 -22.27 -1.99
C GLU A 319 17.86 -22.18 -1.63
N THR A 320 18.69 -22.80 -2.46
CA THR A 320 20.15 -22.71 -2.35
C THR A 320 20.73 -21.91 -3.53
N ALA A 321 21.89 -21.32 -3.30
CA ALA A 321 22.64 -20.55 -4.27
C ALA A 321 23.56 -21.44 -5.13
N GLU A 322 24.29 -20.77 -6.01
CA GLU A 322 25.30 -21.38 -6.86
C GLU A 322 26.42 -22.10 -6.09
N VAL A 323 27.20 -22.85 -6.82
CA VAL A 323 28.53 -23.36 -6.38
C VAL A 323 29.59 -22.50 -7.01
N ALA A 324 30.29 -21.67 -6.24
CA ALA A 324 31.39 -20.87 -6.77
C ALA A 324 32.55 -21.76 -7.26
N GLY A 325 33.16 -21.34 -8.38
CA GLY A 325 34.34 -22.02 -8.95
C GLY A 325 34.06 -23.24 -9.81
N GLY A 326 32.78 -23.51 -10.19
CA GLY A 326 32.41 -24.58 -11.11
C GLY A 326 32.61 -26.01 -10.56
N ALA A 327 32.72 -26.15 -9.24
CA ALA A 327 32.71 -27.47 -8.60
C ALA A 327 31.39 -28.16 -8.92
N GLY A 328 31.43 -29.35 -9.47
CA GLY A 328 30.28 -29.97 -10.11
C GLY A 328 29.14 -30.25 -9.14
N TYR A 329 27.92 -30.00 -9.58
CA TYR A 329 26.70 -30.56 -9.00
C TYR A 329 26.80 -32.08 -8.96
N ASP A 330 26.81 -32.70 -7.80
CA ASP A 330 27.13 -34.12 -7.62
C ASP A 330 25.98 -34.99 -7.08
N VAL A 331 24.83 -34.38 -6.79
CA VAL A 331 23.66 -35.11 -6.24
C VAL A 331 23.19 -36.26 -7.14
N PRO A 332 23.11 -36.14 -8.50
CA PRO A 332 22.72 -37.26 -9.35
C PRO A 332 23.68 -38.46 -9.30
N SER A 333 24.92 -38.24 -8.88
CA SER A 333 25.92 -39.29 -8.69
C SER A 333 26.05 -39.78 -7.24
N GLY A 334 25.12 -39.45 -6.37
CA GLY A 334 25.08 -39.82 -4.97
C GLY A 334 25.87 -38.90 -4.06
N GLY A 335 26.20 -37.67 -4.52
CA GLY A 335 26.78 -36.60 -3.68
C GLY A 335 25.73 -35.87 -2.85
N GLN A 336 26.17 -34.83 -2.15
CA GLN A 336 25.32 -34.03 -1.22
C GLN A 336 25.46 -32.53 -1.48
N THR A 337 25.80 -32.12 -2.68
CA THR A 337 25.95 -30.72 -3.07
C THR A 337 24.66 -30.22 -3.73
N TYR A 338 23.78 -29.62 -2.95
CA TYR A 338 22.51 -29.05 -3.40
C TYR A 338 22.73 -27.58 -3.78
N CYS A 339 23.21 -27.31 -5.00
CA CYS A 339 23.37 -25.97 -5.50
C CYS A 339 22.22 -25.56 -6.42
N ASN A 340 21.83 -24.30 -6.40
CA ASN A 340 20.73 -23.77 -7.19
C ASN A 340 19.48 -24.68 -7.16
N SER A 341 19.11 -25.12 -5.96
CA SER A 341 18.07 -26.13 -5.75
C SER A 341 17.00 -25.62 -4.80
N VAL A 342 15.77 -26.07 -4.98
CA VAL A 342 14.75 -26.06 -3.93
C VAL A 342 14.90 -27.34 -3.12
N VAL A 343 15.04 -27.22 -1.81
CA VAL A 343 15.28 -28.33 -0.90
C VAL A 343 14.13 -28.46 0.10
N LYS A 344 13.66 -29.70 0.29
CA LYS A 344 12.66 -30.08 1.30
C LYS A 344 13.33 -30.82 2.44
N LEU A 345 13.17 -30.30 3.67
CA LEU A 345 13.53 -30.99 4.90
C LEU A 345 12.27 -31.36 5.67
N THR A 346 12.21 -32.58 6.20
CA THR A 346 11.13 -32.99 7.11
C THR A 346 11.68 -33.04 8.52
N PRO A 347 11.17 -32.21 9.49
CA PRO A 347 11.59 -32.25 10.87
C PRO A 347 11.52 -33.66 11.47
N GLY A 348 12.58 -34.06 12.16
CA GLY A 348 12.72 -35.42 12.75
C GLY A 348 13.26 -36.47 11.78
N LEU A 349 13.36 -36.18 10.48
CA LEU A 349 14.12 -37.05 9.56
C LEU A 349 15.61 -36.72 9.68
N VAL A 350 16.31 -37.42 10.57
CA VAL A 350 17.72 -37.20 10.89
C VAL A 350 18.53 -38.51 10.83
N ASP A 351 19.83 -38.38 10.58
CA ASP A 351 20.77 -39.50 10.69
C ASP A 351 21.22 -39.75 12.15
N GLU A 352 22.05 -40.75 12.34
CA GLU A 352 22.60 -41.12 13.67
C GLU A 352 23.44 -40.01 14.32
N ARG A 353 23.84 -38.99 13.57
CA ARG A 353 24.66 -37.84 14.00
C ARG A 353 23.80 -36.58 14.23
N ASN A 354 22.48 -36.69 14.21
CA ASN A 354 21.53 -35.57 14.25
C ASN A 354 21.69 -34.59 13.08
N GLN A 355 22.03 -35.08 11.90
CA GLN A 355 22.00 -34.29 10.67
C GLN A 355 20.64 -34.46 10.01
N LEU A 356 19.97 -33.35 9.64
CA LEU A 356 18.73 -33.36 8.86
C LEU A 356 19.03 -33.98 7.50
N LEU A 357 18.20 -34.91 7.10
CA LEU A 357 18.24 -35.52 5.77
C LEU A 357 17.32 -34.80 4.82
N VAL A 358 17.74 -34.65 3.56
CA VAL A 358 16.89 -34.12 2.50
C VAL A 358 15.79 -35.14 2.21
N ALA A 359 14.56 -34.70 2.38
CA ALA A 359 13.37 -35.51 2.09
C ALA A 359 13.11 -35.54 0.58
N ASP A 360 13.31 -34.40 -0.09
CA ASP A 360 13.12 -34.21 -1.50
C ASP A 360 13.83 -32.94 -1.99
N TYR A 361 14.01 -32.77 -3.31
CA TYR A 361 14.62 -31.57 -3.87
C TYR A 361 14.23 -31.39 -5.34
N PHE A 362 14.40 -30.16 -5.84
CA PHE A 362 14.36 -29.84 -7.26
C PHE A 362 15.63 -29.07 -7.64
N THR A 363 16.23 -29.41 -8.75
CA THR A 363 17.34 -28.65 -9.35
C THR A 363 17.04 -28.42 -10.83
N PRO A 364 17.03 -27.18 -11.33
CA PRO A 364 16.74 -26.91 -12.72
C PRO A 364 17.81 -27.47 -13.66
N TRP A 365 17.41 -27.89 -14.87
CA TRP A 365 18.31 -28.42 -15.88
C TRP A 365 19.45 -27.41 -16.24
N THR A 366 19.20 -26.13 -16.05
CA THR A 366 20.14 -25.01 -16.30
C THR A 366 21.19 -24.85 -15.20
N VAL A 367 21.28 -25.71 -14.20
CA VAL A 367 22.13 -25.54 -13.01
C VAL A 367 23.59 -25.25 -13.33
N ALA A 368 24.16 -25.87 -14.40
CA ALA A 368 25.53 -25.61 -14.84
C ALA A 368 25.69 -24.17 -15.36
N TYR A 369 24.68 -23.63 -16.06
CA TYR A 369 24.65 -22.26 -16.54
C TYR A 369 24.50 -21.28 -15.38
N LEU A 370 23.58 -21.57 -14.44
CA LEU A 370 23.38 -20.74 -13.25
C LEU A 370 24.66 -20.61 -12.43
N ASN A 371 25.36 -21.73 -12.18
CA ASN A 371 26.62 -21.76 -11.45
C ASN A 371 27.77 -21.03 -12.15
N ALA A 372 27.75 -20.97 -13.49
CA ALA A 372 28.80 -20.30 -14.28
C ALA A 372 28.62 -18.77 -14.38
N ASN A 373 27.43 -18.26 -14.07
CA ASN A 373 27.04 -16.87 -14.33
C ASN A 373 26.53 -16.11 -13.07
N ASP A 374 26.77 -16.62 -11.88
CA ASP A 374 26.29 -15.99 -10.61
C ASP A 374 24.76 -15.75 -10.62
N LEU A 375 23.99 -16.74 -11.07
CA LEU A 375 22.54 -16.64 -11.17
C LEU A 375 21.85 -17.47 -10.05
N ASP A 376 21.99 -16.99 -8.82
CA ASP A 376 21.43 -17.67 -7.64
C ASP A 376 19.92 -17.87 -7.75
N LEU A 377 19.48 -19.12 -7.57
CA LEU A 377 18.07 -19.42 -7.34
C LEU A 377 17.63 -18.80 -6.01
N SER A 378 18.44 -18.88 -4.98
CA SER A 378 18.15 -18.36 -3.64
C SER A 378 18.26 -16.84 -3.50
N SER A 379 18.33 -16.09 -4.58
CA SER A 379 18.16 -14.62 -4.54
C SER A 379 16.76 -14.21 -4.09
N THR A 380 15.78 -15.09 -4.26
CA THR A 380 14.40 -14.95 -3.80
C THR A 380 14.15 -15.89 -2.61
N GLY A 381 13.01 -16.55 -2.56
CA GLY A 381 12.68 -17.60 -1.60
C GLY A 381 11.38 -18.27 -1.96
N VAL A 382 11.17 -19.44 -1.41
CA VAL A 382 9.99 -20.27 -1.66
C VAL A 382 8.73 -19.58 -1.15
N LEU A 383 7.72 -19.53 -2.01
CA LEU A 383 6.34 -19.16 -1.68
C LEU A 383 5.48 -20.42 -1.69
N ILE A 384 4.89 -20.78 -0.56
CA ILE A 384 3.95 -21.91 -0.50
C ILE A 384 2.55 -21.42 -0.86
N LEU A 385 1.93 -22.01 -1.88
CA LEU A 385 0.55 -21.72 -2.23
C LEU A 385 -0.41 -22.46 -1.27
N PRO A 386 -1.58 -21.87 -0.97
CA PRO A 386 -2.63 -22.60 -0.25
C PRO A 386 -3.03 -23.84 -1.01
N ASP A 387 -3.39 -24.88 -0.27
CA ASP A 387 -3.85 -26.14 -0.85
C ASP A 387 -5.00 -25.93 -1.83
N GLN A 388 -4.87 -26.47 -3.01
CA GLN A 388 -5.86 -26.38 -4.07
C GLN A 388 -6.83 -27.58 -4.02
N ALA A 389 -8.08 -27.34 -4.42
CA ALA A 389 -9.01 -28.46 -4.57
C ALA A 389 -8.51 -29.41 -5.67
N PRO A 390 -8.28 -30.71 -5.39
CA PRO A 390 -7.77 -31.64 -6.38
C PRO A 390 -8.75 -31.76 -7.56
N GLY A 391 -8.23 -31.59 -8.77
CA GLY A 391 -8.93 -31.80 -10.04
C GLY A 391 -8.41 -33.03 -10.78
N PRO A 392 -9.03 -33.45 -11.91
CA PRO A 392 -8.67 -34.68 -12.64
C PRO A 392 -7.22 -34.73 -13.17
N SER A 393 -6.50 -33.63 -13.15
CA SER A 393 -5.10 -33.49 -13.61
C SER A 393 -4.30 -32.53 -12.70
N LEU A 394 -4.71 -32.39 -11.43
CA LEU A 394 -4.19 -31.33 -10.56
C LEU A 394 -3.55 -31.94 -9.33
N HIS A 395 -2.38 -31.47 -9.06
CA HIS A 395 -1.71 -31.56 -7.79
C HIS A 395 -2.42 -30.58 -6.83
N GLY A 396 -2.43 -30.84 -5.55
CA GLY A 396 -3.15 -30.04 -4.57
C GLY A 396 -2.22 -29.18 -3.69
N HIS A 397 -0.94 -29.45 -3.77
CA HIS A 397 0.06 -28.90 -2.84
C HIS A 397 1.22 -28.28 -3.62
N GLU A 398 1.08 -27.03 -4.03
CA GLU A 398 2.08 -26.36 -4.86
C GLU A 398 2.92 -25.36 -4.06
N LEU A 399 4.13 -25.12 -4.57
CA LEU A 399 4.96 -24.00 -4.22
C LEU A 399 5.48 -23.28 -5.47
N VAL A 400 5.88 -22.04 -5.29
CA VAL A 400 6.50 -21.22 -6.34
C VAL A 400 7.92 -20.86 -5.91
N ALA A 401 8.88 -21.09 -6.81
CA ALA A 401 10.27 -20.71 -6.69
C ALA A 401 10.69 -19.85 -7.88
N SER A 402 11.67 -18.96 -7.67
CA SER A 402 12.26 -18.13 -8.73
C SER A 402 13.66 -17.68 -8.31
N GLY A 403 14.43 -17.08 -9.20
CA GLY A 403 15.77 -16.61 -8.87
C GLY A 403 16.28 -15.50 -9.78
N LYS A 404 17.58 -15.13 -9.68
CA LYS A 404 18.22 -14.07 -10.46
C LYS A 404 17.98 -14.17 -11.97
N GLN A 405 17.87 -15.40 -12.48
CA GLN A 405 17.59 -15.64 -13.89
C GLN A 405 16.22 -15.13 -14.33
N GLY A 406 15.25 -15.00 -13.37
CA GLY A 406 13.89 -14.56 -13.67
C GLY A 406 13.00 -15.67 -14.23
N TRP A 407 13.33 -16.93 -14.02
CA TRP A 407 12.48 -18.07 -14.28
C TRP A 407 11.63 -18.41 -13.07
N VAL A 408 10.39 -18.79 -13.32
CA VAL A 408 9.44 -19.28 -12.32
C VAL A 408 9.31 -20.77 -12.46
N TYR A 409 9.37 -21.47 -11.34
CA TYR A 409 9.15 -22.89 -11.19
C TYR A 409 7.95 -23.12 -10.27
N VAL A 410 6.94 -23.83 -10.76
CA VAL A 410 5.82 -24.32 -9.96
C VAL A 410 6.05 -25.78 -9.69
N LEU A 411 6.22 -26.13 -8.42
CA LEU A 411 6.60 -27.47 -7.97
C LEU A 411 5.47 -28.09 -7.13
N ASP A 412 5.34 -29.43 -7.23
CA ASP A 412 4.53 -30.21 -6.31
C ASP A 412 5.30 -30.42 -5.01
N ARG A 413 4.75 -29.98 -3.86
CA ARG A 413 5.40 -30.18 -2.53
C ARG A 413 5.51 -31.66 -2.14
N ASP A 414 4.70 -32.54 -2.73
CA ASP A 414 4.75 -33.98 -2.45
C ASP A 414 5.81 -34.70 -3.27
N ASP A 415 6.15 -34.17 -4.48
CA ASP A 415 7.20 -34.66 -5.37
C ASP A 415 7.84 -33.49 -6.13
N LEU A 416 8.96 -32.97 -5.59
CA LEU A 416 9.66 -31.83 -6.20
C LEU A 416 10.31 -32.13 -7.54
N GLY A 417 10.43 -33.42 -7.92
CA GLY A 417 10.87 -33.86 -9.24
C GLY A 417 12.37 -34.07 -9.38
N MET A 418 13.19 -33.78 -8.36
CA MET A 418 14.65 -33.95 -8.35
C MET A 418 15.36 -33.20 -9.50
N TYR A 419 16.27 -33.89 -10.21
CA TYR A 419 17.02 -33.35 -11.34
C TYR A 419 16.82 -34.23 -12.57
N ALA A 420 16.31 -33.65 -13.66
CA ALA A 420 16.20 -34.35 -14.93
C ALA A 420 17.45 -34.14 -15.79
N LEU A 421 18.10 -35.22 -16.16
CA LEU A 421 19.20 -35.19 -17.10
C LEU A 421 18.73 -34.91 -18.51
N GLY A 422 19.27 -33.88 -19.17
CA GLY A 422 19.21 -33.77 -20.61
C GLY A 422 18.38 -32.67 -21.22
N GLY A 423 17.95 -31.61 -20.49
CA GLY A 423 17.36 -30.38 -21.06
C GLY A 423 16.72 -30.49 -22.44
N PRO A 424 16.09 -29.52 -22.99
CA PRO A 424 16.09 -28.08 -22.63
C PRO A 424 14.94 -27.62 -21.72
N THR A 425 14.27 -28.53 -21.03
CA THR A 425 13.18 -28.24 -20.09
C THR A 425 13.26 -29.13 -18.88
N ASP A 426 12.50 -28.79 -17.84
CA ASP A 426 12.32 -29.58 -16.61
C ASP A 426 10.95 -30.32 -16.62
N PRO A 427 10.81 -31.43 -17.39
CA PRO A 427 9.50 -32.10 -17.58
C PRO A 427 8.98 -32.81 -16.32
N GLN A 428 9.79 -32.91 -15.26
CA GLN A 428 9.45 -33.53 -13.98
C GLN A 428 8.71 -32.60 -13.03
N ILE A 429 8.56 -31.29 -13.36
CA ILE A 429 7.84 -30.33 -12.54
C ILE A 429 6.51 -29.92 -13.19
N LEU A 430 5.69 -29.18 -12.42
CA LEU A 430 4.36 -28.82 -12.88
C LEU A 430 4.39 -27.73 -13.96
N GLN A 431 5.24 -26.70 -13.79
CA GLN A 431 5.33 -25.59 -14.72
C GLN A 431 6.66 -24.84 -14.57
N GLU A 432 7.20 -24.40 -15.71
CA GLU A 432 8.32 -23.46 -15.78
C GLU A 432 8.08 -22.41 -16.85
N PHE A 433 8.45 -21.15 -16.62
CA PHE A 433 8.37 -20.09 -17.60
C PHE A 433 9.19 -18.86 -17.17
N PRO A 434 9.67 -18.03 -18.12
CA PRO A 434 10.34 -16.77 -17.81
C PRO A 434 9.32 -15.70 -17.41
N LEU A 435 9.64 -14.87 -16.39
CA LEU A 435 8.83 -13.71 -15.97
C LEU A 435 8.73 -12.64 -17.07
N LEU A 436 9.77 -12.51 -17.86
CA LEU A 436 9.85 -11.56 -18.96
C LEU A 436 10.12 -12.30 -20.26
N GLU A 437 9.39 -11.97 -21.33
CA GLU A 437 9.67 -12.47 -22.68
C GLU A 437 10.98 -11.89 -23.19
N LYS A 438 12.13 -12.44 -22.78
CA LYS A 438 13.45 -11.98 -23.26
C LYS A 438 14.08 -12.90 -24.26
N SER A 439 13.97 -14.20 -24.12
CA SER A 439 14.57 -15.18 -25.02
C SER A 439 13.91 -16.53 -24.94
N ALA A 440 13.83 -17.24 -26.06
CA ALA A 440 13.46 -18.64 -26.07
C ALA A 440 14.56 -19.55 -25.47
N ASN A 441 15.73 -18.99 -25.15
CA ASN A 441 16.84 -19.70 -24.52
C ASN A 441 17.06 -19.14 -23.12
N PRO A 442 16.82 -19.93 -22.06
CA PRO A 442 17.03 -19.51 -20.66
C PRO A 442 18.47 -19.06 -20.37
N GLU A 443 19.42 -19.50 -21.15
CA GLU A 443 20.84 -19.11 -21.01
C GLU A 443 21.15 -17.65 -21.42
N ASN A 444 20.14 -16.85 -21.81
CA ASN A 444 20.34 -15.45 -22.21
C ASN A 444 19.72 -14.42 -21.27
N ASP A 445 19.12 -14.85 -20.16
CA ASP A 445 18.43 -13.97 -19.22
C ASP A 445 19.30 -13.72 -17.97
N TYR A 446 19.41 -12.45 -17.53
CA TYR A 446 20.28 -12.04 -16.44
C TYR A 446 19.55 -11.12 -15.45
N ASN A 447 19.79 -11.33 -14.15
CA ASN A 447 19.51 -10.40 -13.05
C ASN A 447 18.12 -9.76 -13.07
N VAL A 448 17.08 -10.59 -13.13
CA VAL A 448 15.69 -10.13 -13.28
C VAL A 448 14.95 -10.11 -11.95
N GLN A 449 15.19 -11.09 -11.06
CA GLN A 449 14.39 -11.27 -9.86
C GLN A 449 15.28 -11.43 -8.62
N PHE A 450 15.07 -10.52 -7.64
CA PHE A 450 15.80 -10.54 -6.35
C PHE A 450 14.86 -10.54 -5.14
N GLY A 451 13.60 -10.18 -5.31
CA GLY A 451 12.57 -10.20 -4.27
C GLY A 451 11.66 -11.40 -4.40
N SER A 452 11.20 -11.95 -3.26
CA SER A 452 10.25 -13.05 -3.25
C SER A 452 8.89 -12.62 -3.75
N ALA A 453 8.15 -13.54 -4.39
CA ALA A 453 6.77 -13.32 -4.79
C ALA A 453 5.84 -13.13 -3.59
N ALA A 454 4.64 -12.62 -3.82
CA ALA A 454 3.55 -12.62 -2.85
C ALA A 454 2.30 -13.28 -3.43
N TYR A 455 1.47 -13.88 -2.58
CA TYR A 455 0.21 -14.52 -2.99
C TYR A 455 -0.98 -13.92 -2.26
N TRP A 456 -2.04 -13.65 -2.99
CA TRP A 456 -3.32 -13.30 -2.40
C TRP A 456 -4.48 -13.65 -3.34
N ASN A 457 -5.51 -14.29 -2.78
CA ASN A 457 -6.81 -14.50 -3.41
C ASN A 457 -6.73 -15.01 -4.86
N GLY A 458 -5.95 -16.08 -5.09
CA GLY A 458 -5.80 -16.70 -6.40
C GLY A 458 -4.88 -15.96 -7.37
N THR A 459 -3.96 -15.12 -6.85
CA THR A 459 -3.03 -14.36 -7.69
C THR A 459 -1.64 -14.33 -7.06
N VAL A 460 -0.59 -14.59 -7.83
CA VAL A 460 0.82 -14.44 -7.45
C VAL A 460 1.37 -13.16 -8.07
N TYR A 461 2.03 -12.34 -7.25
CA TYR A 461 2.60 -11.05 -7.64
C TYR A 461 4.12 -11.13 -7.63
N PHE A 462 4.74 -10.67 -8.72
CA PHE A 462 6.20 -10.52 -8.85
C PHE A 462 6.54 -9.08 -9.15
N ALA A 463 7.63 -8.58 -8.58
CA ALA A 463 8.18 -7.25 -8.84
C ALA A 463 9.61 -7.37 -9.38
N PRO A 464 9.82 -7.80 -10.64
CA PRO A 464 11.14 -7.95 -11.24
C PRO A 464 11.81 -6.58 -11.45
N ASP A 465 13.13 -6.57 -11.50
CA ASP A 465 13.90 -5.35 -11.78
C ASP A 465 13.66 -4.84 -13.21
N ALA A 466 13.60 -3.52 -13.36
CA ALA A 466 13.34 -2.83 -14.63
C ALA A 466 12.09 -3.34 -15.40
N SER A 467 11.09 -3.81 -14.66
CA SER A 467 9.85 -4.41 -15.18
C SER A 467 8.62 -3.80 -14.53
N PRO A 468 7.43 -3.90 -15.16
CA PRO A 468 6.17 -3.72 -14.46
C PRO A 468 6.00 -4.73 -13.30
N LEU A 469 5.18 -4.40 -12.31
CA LEU A 469 4.64 -5.40 -11.39
C LEU A 469 3.78 -6.39 -12.18
N LEU A 470 4.00 -7.67 -11.97
CA LEU A 470 3.32 -8.76 -12.69
C LEU A 470 2.38 -9.50 -11.73
N ALA A 471 1.13 -9.70 -12.13
CA ALA A 471 0.12 -10.41 -11.36
C ALA A 471 -0.41 -11.61 -12.16
N TYR A 472 0.01 -12.80 -11.78
CA TYR A 472 -0.35 -14.06 -12.44
C TYR A 472 -1.54 -14.72 -11.73
N PRO A 473 -2.66 -14.97 -12.40
CA PRO A 473 -3.78 -15.71 -11.82
C PRO A 473 -3.39 -17.18 -11.57
N VAL A 474 -3.80 -17.72 -10.43
CA VAL A 474 -3.65 -19.14 -10.09
C VAL A 474 -4.95 -19.88 -10.39
N SER A 475 -4.86 -20.95 -11.11
CA SER A 475 -6.01 -21.82 -11.41
C SER A 475 -5.57 -23.28 -11.40
N GLY A 476 -6.12 -24.05 -10.47
CA GLY A 476 -5.79 -25.46 -10.31
C GLY A 476 -4.31 -25.72 -10.03
N GLY A 477 -3.70 -24.89 -9.18
CA GLY A 477 -2.30 -24.99 -8.79
C GLY A 477 -1.29 -24.43 -9.79
N LEU A 478 -1.72 -24.06 -11.00
CA LEU A 478 -0.83 -23.50 -12.02
C LEU A 478 -1.03 -21.98 -12.18
N LEU A 479 0.04 -21.29 -12.53
CA LEU A 479 0.01 -19.87 -12.87
C LEU A 479 -0.43 -19.70 -14.32
N GLY A 480 -1.29 -18.70 -14.57
CA GLY A 480 -1.65 -18.30 -15.94
C GLY A 480 -0.42 -17.79 -16.70
N THR A 481 -0.44 -17.91 -18.02
CA THR A 481 0.70 -17.51 -18.87
C THR A 481 0.71 -16.02 -19.22
N THR A 482 -0.36 -15.29 -18.92
CA THR A 482 -0.49 -13.86 -19.23
C THR A 482 -0.81 -13.10 -17.94
N PRO A 483 0.12 -12.34 -17.38
CA PRO A 483 -0.12 -11.56 -16.17
C PRO A 483 -0.90 -10.28 -16.44
N ALA A 484 -1.64 -9.79 -15.44
CA ALA A 484 -1.97 -8.37 -15.38
C ALA A 484 -0.72 -7.59 -14.97
N THR A 485 -0.54 -6.37 -15.50
CA THR A 485 0.67 -5.57 -15.29
C THR A 485 0.33 -4.15 -14.86
N THR A 486 1.28 -3.46 -14.25
CA THR A 486 1.21 -2.01 -14.07
C THR A 486 1.55 -1.29 -15.37
N ALA A 487 1.14 0.00 -15.48
CA ALA A 487 1.46 0.81 -16.65
C ALA A 487 2.93 1.28 -16.70
N GLN A 488 3.64 1.21 -15.58
CA GLN A 488 5.01 1.73 -15.42
C GLN A 488 5.96 0.59 -15.06
N GLN A 489 7.22 0.75 -15.45
CA GLN A 489 8.33 -0.10 -15.00
C GLN A 489 8.90 0.44 -13.70
N TYR A 490 9.38 -0.44 -12.86
CA TYR A 490 9.96 -0.12 -11.55
C TYR A 490 11.44 -0.52 -11.50
N VAL A 491 12.18 0.11 -10.59
CA VAL A 491 13.62 -0.11 -10.40
C VAL A 491 13.83 -0.77 -9.05
N GLY A 492 14.67 -1.79 -9.01
CA GLY A 492 14.98 -2.54 -7.79
C GLY A 492 13.94 -3.60 -7.48
N SER A 493 14.34 -4.85 -7.52
CA SER A 493 13.47 -6.00 -7.25
C SER A 493 13.33 -6.20 -5.73
N HIS A 494 12.34 -5.52 -5.12
CA HIS A 494 11.95 -5.74 -3.73
C HIS A 494 10.75 -6.69 -3.66
N SER A 495 10.63 -7.42 -2.55
CA SER A 495 9.49 -8.29 -2.32
C SER A 495 8.20 -7.48 -2.16
N PRO A 496 7.16 -7.71 -2.98
CA PRO A 496 5.85 -7.10 -2.75
C PRO A 496 5.23 -7.61 -1.45
N SER A 497 4.49 -6.76 -0.74
CA SER A 497 3.64 -7.15 0.39
C SER A 497 2.19 -6.85 0.07
N ILE A 498 1.26 -7.58 0.69
CA ILE A 498 -0.17 -7.40 0.46
C ILE A 498 -0.87 -7.12 1.76
N SER A 499 -1.79 -6.16 1.75
CA SER A 499 -2.76 -5.95 2.82
C SER A 499 -4.16 -6.16 2.30
N ALA A 500 -4.99 -6.92 3.03
CA ALA A 500 -6.35 -7.22 2.62
C ALA A 500 -7.25 -7.56 3.82
N ASN A 501 -8.55 -7.42 3.68
CA ASN A 501 -9.54 -7.92 4.62
C ASN A 501 -10.14 -9.22 4.06
N GLY A 502 -9.56 -10.36 4.43
CA GLY A 502 -9.85 -11.64 3.79
C GLY A 502 -9.60 -11.55 2.28
N ASN A 503 -10.64 -11.77 1.50
CA ASN A 503 -10.60 -11.72 0.03
C ASN A 503 -11.06 -10.36 -0.54
N THR A 504 -11.07 -9.29 0.27
CA THR A 504 -11.53 -7.97 -0.14
C THR A 504 -10.51 -6.87 0.19
N ASN A 505 -10.61 -5.73 -0.48
CA ASN A 505 -9.77 -4.55 -0.25
C ASN A 505 -8.26 -4.80 -0.39
N GLY A 506 -7.87 -5.74 -1.25
CA GLY A 506 -6.45 -6.05 -1.46
C GLY A 506 -5.68 -4.88 -2.05
N ILE A 507 -4.51 -4.61 -1.46
CA ILE A 507 -3.56 -3.60 -1.91
C ILE A 507 -2.18 -4.27 -2.00
N VAL A 508 -1.52 -4.14 -3.13
CA VAL A 508 -0.13 -4.56 -3.32
C VAL A 508 0.78 -3.38 -3.08
N TRP A 509 1.73 -3.56 -2.18
CA TRP A 509 2.73 -2.57 -1.79
C TRP A 509 4.10 -2.96 -2.34
N VAL A 510 4.79 -1.99 -2.96
CA VAL A 510 6.12 -2.20 -3.55
C VAL A 510 7.02 -1.01 -3.22
N ILE A 511 8.27 -1.30 -2.88
CA ILE A 511 9.34 -0.28 -2.81
C ILE A 511 10.08 -0.31 -4.16
N SER A 512 10.27 0.86 -4.76
CA SER A 512 10.98 0.99 -6.04
C SER A 512 11.73 2.31 -6.12
N GLY A 513 13.03 2.27 -6.37
CA GLY A 513 13.83 3.48 -6.60
C GLY A 513 13.77 4.54 -5.51
N GLY A 514 13.52 4.15 -4.25
CA GLY A 514 13.31 5.09 -3.13
C GLY A 514 11.88 5.63 -3.02
N GLU A 515 10.91 5.01 -3.69
CA GLU A 515 9.48 5.30 -3.59
C GLU A 515 8.73 4.12 -2.99
N LEU A 516 7.70 4.41 -2.20
CA LEU A 516 6.67 3.46 -1.83
C LEU A 516 5.50 3.61 -2.77
N LEU A 517 5.04 2.50 -3.35
CA LEU A 517 3.92 2.44 -4.27
C LEU A 517 2.84 1.51 -3.73
N ALA A 518 1.59 1.87 -3.95
CA ALA A 518 0.43 1.04 -3.62
C ALA A 518 -0.45 0.85 -4.87
N PHE A 519 -0.83 -0.41 -5.14
CA PHE A 519 -1.70 -0.76 -6.25
C PHE A 519 -2.93 -1.49 -5.77
N ASN A 520 -4.05 -1.27 -6.45
CA ASN A 520 -5.24 -2.09 -6.25
C ASN A 520 -4.93 -3.53 -6.69
N ALA A 521 -5.04 -4.49 -5.78
CA ALA A 521 -4.81 -5.90 -6.08
C ALA A 521 -5.98 -6.45 -6.90
N CYS A 522 -5.75 -6.70 -8.19
CA CYS A 522 -6.72 -7.35 -9.06
C CYS A 522 -6.66 -8.86 -8.90
N THR A 523 -7.82 -9.49 -8.79
CA THR A 523 -7.95 -10.94 -8.76
C THR A 523 -8.73 -11.43 -9.97
N ALA A 524 -8.38 -12.61 -10.48
CA ALA A 524 -9.11 -13.28 -11.56
C ALA A 524 -10.56 -13.63 -11.17
N SER A 525 -10.83 -13.74 -9.88
CA SER A 525 -12.14 -14.07 -9.29
C SER A 525 -12.84 -12.88 -8.68
N ALA A 526 -12.31 -11.65 -8.86
CA ALA A 526 -12.95 -10.46 -8.32
C ALA A 526 -14.39 -10.31 -8.85
N PRO A 527 -15.37 -9.96 -7.99
CA PRO A 527 -16.73 -9.70 -8.44
C PRO A 527 -16.75 -8.63 -9.54
N PRO A 528 -17.67 -8.71 -10.52
CA PRO A 528 -17.80 -7.69 -11.56
C PRO A 528 -17.89 -6.30 -10.95
N GLY A 529 -16.97 -5.39 -11.31
CA GLY A 529 -16.89 -4.01 -10.83
C GLY A 529 -15.88 -3.75 -9.72
N THR A 530 -15.22 -4.77 -9.14
CA THR A 530 -14.15 -4.61 -8.13
C THR A 530 -12.76 -4.65 -8.74
N CYS A 531 -12.56 -5.33 -9.86
CA CYS A 531 -11.43 -5.22 -10.76
C CYS A 531 -11.94 -5.05 -12.18
N GLN A 532 -11.69 -3.90 -12.78
CA GLN A 532 -12.10 -3.66 -14.17
C GLN A 532 -11.11 -4.36 -15.11
N ASN A 533 -11.43 -5.57 -15.53
CA ASN A 533 -10.72 -6.42 -16.48
C ASN A 533 -9.46 -7.15 -15.96
N GLN A 534 -9.47 -8.44 -16.12
CA GLN A 534 -8.38 -9.39 -15.88
C GLN A 534 -7.04 -9.05 -16.60
N TYR A 535 -7.05 -8.13 -17.56
CA TYR A 535 -5.91 -7.68 -18.37
C TYR A 535 -5.71 -6.16 -18.34
N ALA A 536 -6.42 -5.44 -17.47
CA ALA A 536 -6.17 -4.00 -17.30
C ALA A 536 -4.89 -3.80 -16.47
N PRO A 537 -4.17 -2.69 -16.67
CA PRO A 537 -3.09 -2.30 -15.77
C PRO A 537 -3.58 -2.25 -14.32
N LEU A 538 -2.78 -2.75 -13.38
CA LEU A 538 -3.05 -2.60 -11.96
C LEU A 538 -3.12 -1.10 -11.62
N GLU A 539 -4.22 -0.67 -11.00
CA GLU A 539 -4.45 0.74 -10.70
C GLU A 539 -3.50 1.24 -9.62
N LEU A 540 -2.75 2.30 -9.91
CA LEU A 540 -1.93 2.99 -8.92
C LEU A 540 -2.82 3.81 -7.99
N LEU A 541 -2.84 3.47 -6.70
CA LEU A 541 -3.59 4.17 -5.66
C LEU A 541 -2.77 5.30 -5.03
N TYR A 542 -1.49 5.03 -4.77
CA TYR A 542 -0.62 5.94 -4.04
C TYR A 542 0.85 5.77 -4.45
N THR A 543 1.58 6.88 -4.44
CA THR A 543 3.05 6.91 -4.41
C THR A 543 3.54 8.08 -3.56
N THR A 544 4.68 7.90 -2.90
CA THR A 544 5.28 8.92 -2.01
C THR A 544 5.60 10.24 -2.72
N ILE A 545 5.88 10.22 -4.04
CA ILE A 545 6.18 11.44 -4.82
C ILE A 545 4.94 12.28 -5.17
N GLN A 546 3.72 11.75 -5.01
CA GLN A 546 2.49 12.50 -5.28
C GLN A 546 2.16 13.51 -4.18
N ALA A 547 2.77 13.39 -3.01
CA ALA A 547 2.54 14.30 -1.90
C ALA A 547 3.24 15.65 -2.14
N PRO A 548 2.58 16.77 -1.84
CA PRO A 548 3.20 18.08 -2.00
C PRO A 548 4.38 18.27 -1.03
N ASN A 549 5.39 19.01 -1.48
CA ASN A 549 6.58 19.38 -0.70
C ASN A 549 7.39 18.18 -0.19
N ASN A 550 7.39 17.06 -0.91
CA ASN A 550 8.07 15.82 -0.52
C ASN A 550 7.68 15.31 0.89
N ARG A 551 6.44 15.57 1.33
CA ARG A 551 5.94 15.16 2.66
C ARG A 551 6.21 13.70 2.97
N ASP A 552 6.06 12.83 1.97
CA ASP A 552 6.08 11.39 2.13
C ASP A 552 7.40 10.75 1.67
N ALA A 553 8.44 11.56 1.42
CA ALA A 553 9.76 11.06 1.06
C ALA A 553 10.43 10.35 2.25
N PHE A 554 11.21 9.31 1.99
CA PHE A 554 11.98 8.56 2.98
C PHE A 554 13.45 8.41 2.54
N PRO A 555 14.38 8.13 3.48
CA PRO A 555 15.78 7.87 3.18
C PRO A 555 15.98 6.63 2.31
N THR A 556 17.19 6.46 1.77
CA THR A 556 17.56 5.28 1.00
C THR A 556 17.36 4.00 1.82
N VAL A 557 16.74 3.00 1.22
CA VAL A 557 16.61 1.65 1.79
C VAL A 557 17.84 0.81 1.49
N GLY A 558 18.07 -0.21 2.29
CA GLY A 558 19.05 -1.27 2.00
C GLY A 558 18.57 -2.20 0.87
N HIS A 559 19.45 -3.04 0.35
CA HIS A 559 19.08 -4.08 -0.60
C HIS A 559 18.10 -5.08 0.04
N PHE A 560 17.03 -5.44 -0.70
CA PHE A 560 16.07 -6.49 -0.32
C PHE A 560 15.26 -6.21 0.95
N VAL A 561 15.12 -4.94 1.35
CA VAL A 561 14.25 -4.54 2.45
C VAL A 561 12.80 -4.85 2.09
N THR A 562 12.07 -5.41 3.06
CA THR A 562 10.65 -5.73 2.93
C THR A 562 9.85 -4.90 3.91
N GLN A 563 8.78 -4.30 3.44
CA GLN A 563 7.85 -3.51 4.25
C GLN A 563 6.91 -4.41 5.05
N THR A 564 6.46 -3.90 6.21
CA THR A 564 5.45 -4.54 7.06
C THR A 564 4.17 -3.73 7.03
N VAL A 565 3.04 -4.37 6.75
CA VAL A 565 1.72 -3.71 6.73
C VAL A 565 0.82 -4.35 7.76
N SER A 566 0.36 -3.58 8.74
CA SER A 566 -0.54 -4.06 9.79
C SER A 566 -1.30 -2.92 10.45
N ASP A 567 -2.57 -3.15 10.78
CA ASP A 567 -3.44 -2.25 11.54
C ASP A 567 -3.47 -0.81 11.01
N GLY A 568 -3.64 -0.67 9.70
CA GLY A 568 -3.73 0.63 9.02
C GLY A 568 -2.39 1.34 8.83
N ARG A 569 -1.27 0.70 9.15
CA ARG A 569 0.09 1.26 9.08
C ARG A 569 0.99 0.42 8.19
N LEU A 570 2.01 1.08 7.67
CA LEU A 570 3.09 0.46 6.92
C LEU A 570 4.43 0.94 7.47
N PHE A 571 5.35 0.01 7.70
CA PHE A 571 6.66 0.27 8.26
C PHE A 571 7.76 -0.14 7.27
N ILE A 572 8.74 0.76 7.08
CA ILE A 572 9.90 0.55 6.20
C ILE A 572 11.18 0.77 7.00
N GLY A 573 12.05 -0.23 7.03
CA GLY A 573 13.42 -0.05 7.49
C GLY A 573 14.26 0.66 6.43
N THR A 574 15.01 1.68 6.83
CA THR A 574 15.95 2.39 5.95
C THR A 574 17.37 2.28 6.48
N ARG A 575 18.32 2.92 5.83
CA ARG A 575 19.72 2.94 6.30
C ARG A 575 19.91 3.67 7.64
N THR A 576 19.00 4.56 8.00
CA THR A 576 19.18 5.44 9.18
C THR A 576 17.96 5.53 10.08
N SER A 577 16.85 4.92 9.69
CA SER A 577 15.57 5.11 10.38
C SER A 577 14.57 3.98 10.13
N LEU A 578 13.57 3.91 11.01
CA LEU A 578 12.28 3.32 10.72
C LEU A 578 11.33 4.42 10.23
N GLU A 579 10.71 4.22 9.09
CA GLU A 579 9.67 5.10 8.55
C GLU A 579 8.30 4.46 8.72
N ALA A 580 7.35 5.23 9.22
CA ALA A 580 5.96 4.79 9.40
C ALA A 580 5.03 5.58 8.49
N TYR A 581 4.19 4.88 7.76
CA TYR A 581 3.11 5.41 6.95
C TYR A 581 1.76 4.91 7.45
N GLY A 582 0.69 5.66 7.16
CA GLY A 582 -0.64 5.23 7.55
C GLY A 582 -1.71 6.24 7.23
N LEU A 583 -2.91 5.98 7.73
CA LEU A 583 -4.07 6.84 7.54
C LEU A 583 -3.94 8.11 8.39
N PHE A 584 -4.25 9.24 7.78
CA PHE A 584 -4.40 10.49 8.52
C PHE A 584 -5.75 10.54 9.25
N PRO A 585 -5.84 11.27 10.38
CA PRO A 585 -7.10 11.58 11.02
C PRO A 585 -8.16 12.08 10.03
N VAL A 586 -9.38 11.57 10.16
CA VAL A 586 -10.48 11.82 9.22
C VAL A 586 -11.15 13.14 9.55
N VAL A 587 -11.21 14.04 8.59
CA VAL A 587 -11.91 15.33 8.69
C VAL A 587 -13.29 15.21 8.05
N THR A 588 -14.33 15.44 8.84
CA THR A 588 -15.71 15.41 8.36
C THR A 588 -16.40 16.75 8.56
N VAL A 589 -17.04 17.28 7.51
CA VAL A 589 -17.89 18.48 7.63
C VAL A 589 -19.22 18.06 8.25
N THR A 590 -19.46 18.46 9.50
CA THR A 590 -20.65 18.09 10.29
C THR A 590 -21.79 19.11 10.20
N LEU A 591 -21.48 20.37 9.84
CA LEU A 591 -22.47 21.44 9.66
C LEU A 591 -21.96 22.46 8.63
N GLY A 592 -22.87 23.12 7.97
CA GLY A 592 -22.53 24.26 7.11
C GLY A 592 -22.11 23.90 5.69
N SER A 593 -22.34 22.66 5.24
CA SER A 593 -22.08 22.24 3.86
C SER A 593 -23.09 22.84 2.88
N ALA A 594 -22.62 23.20 1.68
CA ALA A 594 -23.42 23.62 0.51
C ALA A 594 -24.43 24.76 0.80
N GLN A 595 -24.09 25.71 1.67
CA GLN A 595 -24.96 26.83 2.02
C GLN A 595 -24.94 27.92 0.95
N THR A 596 -26.05 28.72 0.94
CA THR A 596 -26.18 29.92 0.09
C THR A 596 -26.37 31.14 0.99
N ALA A 597 -25.67 32.23 0.68
CA ALA A 597 -25.85 33.54 1.28
C ALA A 597 -25.83 34.63 0.18
N THR A 598 -26.38 35.79 0.47
CA THR A 598 -26.29 36.96 -0.41
C THR A 598 -24.82 37.42 -0.49
N VAL A 599 -24.36 37.85 -1.62
CA VAL A 599 -23.01 38.40 -1.81
C VAL A 599 -22.62 39.37 -0.71
N GLY A 600 -21.42 39.18 -0.14
CA GLY A 600 -20.90 40.04 0.93
C GLY A 600 -21.57 39.81 2.32
N THR A 601 -22.40 38.79 2.50
CA THR A 601 -23.01 38.45 3.80
C THR A 601 -22.49 37.10 4.33
N ALA A 602 -22.61 36.89 5.62
CA ALA A 602 -22.24 35.64 6.25
C ALA A 602 -23.17 34.48 5.89
N LEU A 603 -22.62 33.28 5.83
CA LEU A 603 -23.43 32.04 5.70
C LEU A 603 -24.40 31.93 6.88
N PRO A 604 -25.60 31.33 6.68
CA PRO A 604 -26.60 31.15 7.75
C PRO A 604 -26.09 30.36 8.96
N ASN A 605 -25.26 29.35 8.73
CA ASN A 605 -24.63 28.55 9.78
C ASN A 605 -23.12 28.59 9.65
N PRO A 606 -22.37 28.48 10.76
CA PRO A 606 -20.92 28.29 10.69
C PRO A 606 -20.58 26.99 9.98
N ILE A 607 -19.40 26.92 9.38
CA ILE A 607 -18.81 25.67 8.90
C ILE A 607 -18.24 24.97 10.12
N LYS A 608 -18.76 23.79 10.41
CA LYS A 608 -18.29 22.96 11.50
C LYS A 608 -17.72 21.66 10.96
N ILE A 609 -16.52 21.29 11.43
CA ILE A 609 -15.90 19.99 11.13
C ILE A 609 -15.68 19.24 12.42
N GLN A 610 -15.49 17.92 12.27
CA GLN A 610 -14.96 17.04 13.31
C GLN A 610 -13.76 16.29 12.75
N ILE A 611 -12.71 16.14 13.57
CA ILE A 611 -11.54 15.31 13.28
C ILE A 611 -11.51 14.16 14.25
N VAL A 612 -11.38 12.94 13.70
CA VAL A 612 -11.27 11.71 14.48
C VAL A 612 -10.08 10.88 14.03
N ASN A 613 -9.40 10.26 14.99
CA ASN A 613 -8.33 9.31 14.74
C ASN A 613 -8.91 8.04 14.08
N PRO A 614 -8.43 7.62 12.90
CA PRO A 614 -8.98 6.47 12.17
C PRO A 614 -8.72 5.12 12.85
N TYR A 615 -7.76 5.05 13.78
CA TYR A 615 -7.33 3.81 14.43
C TYR A 615 -8.18 3.45 15.65
N ASN A 616 -8.69 4.45 16.36
CA ASN A 616 -9.43 4.24 17.61
C ASN A 616 -10.76 5.02 17.69
N GLY A 617 -11.09 5.80 16.65
CA GLY A 617 -12.30 6.61 16.58
C GLY A 617 -12.36 7.76 17.61
N GLN A 618 -11.27 8.03 18.34
CA GLN A 618 -11.23 9.11 19.33
C GLN A 618 -11.11 10.48 18.66
N PRO A 619 -11.65 11.53 19.29
CA PRO A 619 -11.47 12.90 18.82
C PRO A 619 -9.99 13.31 18.75
N ASP A 620 -9.59 13.99 17.68
CA ASP A 620 -8.30 14.63 17.56
C ASP A 620 -8.39 16.04 18.19
N VAL A 621 -7.87 16.18 19.41
CA VAL A 621 -8.03 17.37 20.27
C VAL A 621 -6.83 18.30 20.07
N GLY A 622 -7.10 19.62 19.91
CA GLY A 622 -6.05 20.63 19.78
C GLY A 622 -5.44 20.74 18.38
N ALA A 623 -5.94 19.98 17.40
CA ALA A 623 -5.48 20.05 16.01
C ALA A 623 -5.81 21.43 15.40
N THR A 624 -4.81 22.08 14.79
CA THR A 624 -5.00 23.37 14.13
C THR A 624 -5.56 23.18 12.72
N VAL A 625 -6.77 23.66 12.48
CA VAL A 625 -7.48 23.58 11.19
C VAL A 625 -7.40 24.90 10.47
N ASN A 626 -6.84 24.89 9.27
CA ASN A 626 -6.79 26.02 8.37
C ASN A 626 -7.93 25.95 7.33
N PHE A 627 -8.72 26.99 7.27
CA PHE A 627 -9.80 27.16 6.30
C PHE A 627 -9.36 28.11 5.21
N SER A 628 -9.71 27.81 3.94
CA SER A 628 -9.34 28.65 2.80
C SER A 628 -10.41 28.63 1.72
N ASP A 629 -10.66 29.77 1.10
CA ASP A 629 -11.47 29.91 -0.15
C ASP A 629 -10.58 30.03 -1.40
N GLY A 630 -9.28 29.79 -1.28
CA GLY A 630 -8.31 29.92 -2.38
C GLY A 630 -8.08 31.38 -2.81
N GLY A 631 -8.27 32.35 -1.91
CA GLY A 631 -8.08 33.79 -2.19
C GLY A 631 -9.19 34.40 -3.06
N LYS A 632 -10.41 33.85 -2.99
CA LYS A 632 -11.57 34.30 -3.83
C LYS A 632 -12.28 35.52 -3.26
N GLY A 633 -11.81 36.07 -2.14
CA GLY A 633 -12.30 37.34 -1.57
C GLY A 633 -13.40 37.19 -0.53
N GLY A 634 -13.66 36.02 -0.02
CA GLY A 634 -14.47 35.79 1.17
C GLY A 634 -13.70 36.09 2.46
N VAL A 635 -14.40 36.14 3.59
CA VAL A 635 -13.82 36.45 4.89
C VAL A 635 -14.21 35.39 5.90
N PHE A 636 -13.20 34.76 6.48
CA PHE A 636 -13.38 33.85 7.64
C PHE A 636 -13.31 34.66 8.95
N SER A 637 -14.03 34.20 9.98
CA SER A 637 -13.90 34.73 11.33
C SER A 637 -13.87 33.57 12.35
N PRO A 638 -12.74 33.43 13.08
CA PRO A 638 -11.54 34.27 13.05
C PRO A 638 -10.77 34.18 11.72
N SER A 639 -10.14 35.28 11.33
CA SER A 639 -9.33 35.38 10.12
C SER A 639 -7.85 35.20 10.45
N SER A 640 -7.13 34.45 9.58
CA SER A 640 -5.68 34.33 9.59
C SER A 640 -5.01 35.06 8.41
N GLY A 641 -5.82 35.66 7.52
CA GLY A 641 -5.38 36.39 6.33
C GLY A 641 -6.52 36.52 5.30
N PRO A 642 -6.27 37.14 4.13
CA PRO A 642 -7.27 37.26 3.07
C PRO A 642 -7.73 35.86 2.58
N GLY A 643 -9.03 35.58 2.69
CA GLY A 643 -9.62 34.30 2.27
C GLY A 643 -9.16 33.10 3.09
N THR A 644 -8.60 33.33 4.29
CA THR A 644 -8.14 32.26 5.19
C THR A 644 -8.58 32.50 6.63
N GLY A 645 -8.74 31.39 7.39
CA GLY A 645 -9.01 31.39 8.81
C GLY A 645 -8.41 30.18 9.49
N SER A 646 -8.17 30.22 10.80
CA SER A 646 -7.60 29.12 11.55
C SER A 646 -8.30 28.95 12.90
N VAL A 647 -8.58 27.72 13.29
CA VAL A 647 -9.25 27.36 14.58
C VAL A 647 -8.66 26.03 15.05
N THR A 648 -8.52 25.85 16.37
CA THR A 648 -8.15 24.56 16.97
C THR A 648 -9.39 23.73 17.32
N THR A 649 -9.25 22.40 17.25
CA THR A 649 -10.31 21.45 17.66
C THR A 649 -10.49 21.44 19.19
N ASP A 650 -11.74 21.32 19.60
CA ASP A 650 -12.14 21.18 21.01
C ASP A 650 -11.95 19.74 21.55
N ALA A 651 -12.35 19.50 22.81
CA ALA A 651 -12.29 18.17 23.44
C ALA A 651 -13.08 17.07 22.72
N ASN A 652 -13.97 17.42 21.80
CA ASN A 652 -14.73 16.49 20.97
C ASN A 652 -14.20 16.44 19.51
N GLY A 653 -13.02 16.99 19.25
CA GLY A 653 -12.42 17.06 17.93
C GLY A 653 -13.13 18.04 16.97
N ASN A 654 -13.99 18.95 17.48
CA ASN A 654 -14.72 19.87 16.63
C ASN A 654 -13.99 21.20 16.46
N ALA A 655 -13.97 21.73 15.22
CA ALA A 655 -13.61 23.10 14.93
C ALA A 655 -14.77 23.80 14.19
N SER A 656 -15.00 25.08 14.49
CA SER A 656 -16.11 25.85 13.94
C SER A 656 -15.66 27.26 13.54
N ILE A 657 -16.06 27.71 12.34
CA ILE A 657 -15.72 29.02 11.81
C ILE A 657 -16.87 29.60 11.03
N THR A 658 -17.05 30.92 11.10
CA THR A 658 -18.02 31.63 10.24
C THR A 658 -17.34 32.09 8.95
N TYR A 659 -18.10 32.11 7.87
CA TYR A 659 -17.62 32.55 6.56
C TYR A 659 -18.60 33.53 5.92
N THR A 660 -18.06 34.69 5.54
CA THR A 660 -18.77 35.70 4.71
C THR A 660 -18.39 35.46 3.25
N VAL A 661 -19.41 35.22 2.40
CA VAL A 661 -19.17 34.93 0.98
C VAL A 661 -18.65 36.18 0.26
N PRO A 662 -17.91 36.01 -0.85
CA PRO A 662 -17.41 37.12 -1.66
C PRO A 662 -18.49 38.01 -2.20
N GLN A 663 -18.12 39.24 -2.58
CA GLN A 663 -19.00 40.23 -3.24
C GLN A 663 -19.34 39.83 -4.67
N LYS A 664 -18.59 38.93 -5.31
CA LYS A 664 -18.88 38.37 -6.62
C LYS A 664 -19.80 37.16 -6.48
N SER A 665 -20.89 37.10 -7.25
CA SER A 665 -21.76 35.92 -7.26
C SER A 665 -21.10 34.72 -7.89
N GLY A 666 -21.36 33.53 -7.33
CA GLY A 666 -20.78 32.25 -7.78
C GLY A 666 -20.72 31.22 -6.68
N THR A 667 -20.27 29.99 -7.03
CA THR A 667 -20.03 28.93 -6.07
C THR A 667 -18.54 28.86 -5.79
N TYR A 668 -18.19 28.75 -4.53
CA TYR A 668 -16.82 28.76 -4.00
C TYR A 668 -16.55 27.46 -3.25
N THR A 669 -15.42 26.81 -3.55
CA THR A 669 -14.94 25.67 -2.78
C THR A 669 -14.16 26.19 -1.57
N LEU A 670 -14.52 25.71 -0.40
CA LEU A 670 -13.84 25.98 0.86
C LEU A 670 -13.05 24.72 1.24
N THR A 671 -11.77 24.88 1.52
CA THR A 671 -10.85 23.79 1.89
C THR A 671 -10.51 23.89 3.35
N MET A 672 -10.56 22.77 4.05
CA MET A 672 -10.11 22.58 5.43
C MET A 672 -8.87 21.66 5.40
N SER A 673 -7.75 22.13 5.97
CA SER A 673 -6.48 21.40 5.98
C SER A 673 -5.67 21.73 7.24
N GLY A 674 -4.67 20.90 7.54
CA GLY A 674 -3.73 21.12 8.65
C GLY A 674 -2.60 20.12 8.60
N THR A 675 -1.71 20.18 9.59
CA THR A 675 -0.63 19.22 9.74
C THR A 675 -1.15 17.96 10.43
N GLY A 676 -0.83 16.79 9.88
CA GLY A 676 -1.13 15.50 10.50
C GLY A 676 -2.57 15.00 10.31
N PHE A 677 -3.38 15.57 9.42
CA PHE A 677 -4.69 15.05 9.06
C PHE A 677 -5.04 15.31 7.60
N GLY A 678 -6.06 14.59 7.10
CA GLY A 678 -6.55 14.68 5.73
C GLY A 678 -7.17 16.04 5.41
N THR A 679 -7.45 16.27 4.12
CA THR A 679 -8.10 17.48 3.63
C THR A 679 -9.58 17.24 3.38
N ALA A 680 -10.44 18.15 3.85
CA ALA A 680 -11.86 18.14 3.52
C ALA A 680 -12.24 19.38 2.70
N THR A 681 -13.32 19.29 1.94
CA THR A 681 -13.85 20.40 1.16
C THR A 681 -15.37 20.53 1.33
N THR A 682 -15.85 21.75 1.22
CA THR A 682 -17.28 22.02 1.09
C THR A 682 -17.50 23.17 0.11
N THR A 683 -18.75 23.51 -0.21
CA THR A 683 -19.07 24.63 -1.11
C THR A 683 -19.91 25.68 -0.39
N ALA A 684 -19.74 26.94 -0.82
CA ALA A 684 -20.58 28.07 -0.44
C ALA A 684 -21.02 28.82 -1.70
N THR A 685 -22.28 29.16 -1.81
CA THR A 685 -22.80 29.89 -2.94
C THR A 685 -23.11 31.34 -2.53
N ALA A 686 -22.48 32.28 -3.21
CA ALA A 686 -22.79 33.71 -3.13
C ALA A 686 -23.88 34.05 -4.18
N ALA A 687 -25.12 34.24 -3.74
CA ALA A 687 -26.21 34.64 -4.59
C ALA A 687 -26.17 36.17 -4.76
N SER A 688 -26.47 36.67 -5.94
CA SER A 688 -26.61 38.10 -6.17
C SER A 688 -27.61 38.75 -5.21
N GLY A 689 -27.34 39.98 -4.81
CA GLY A 689 -28.24 40.79 -3.99
C GLY A 689 -29.45 41.31 -4.80
N ALA A 690 -30.29 42.12 -4.12
CA ALA A 690 -31.41 42.77 -4.80
C ALA A 690 -30.88 43.66 -5.93
N PRO A 691 -31.53 43.66 -7.10
CA PRO A 691 -31.10 44.48 -8.22
C PRO A 691 -31.36 45.97 -7.93
N ILE A 692 -30.37 46.82 -8.24
CA ILE A 692 -30.43 48.27 -8.01
C ILE A 692 -30.44 49.07 -9.30
N LYS A 693 -29.97 48.48 -10.42
CA LYS A 693 -29.94 49.11 -11.73
C LYS A 693 -30.02 48.07 -12.86
N MET A 694 -30.57 48.49 -14.00
CA MET A 694 -30.48 47.71 -15.21
C MET A 694 -29.55 48.39 -16.20
N ILE A 695 -28.72 47.62 -16.87
CA ILE A 695 -27.78 48.11 -17.86
C ILE A 695 -27.99 47.42 -19.21
N TYR A 696 -27.59 48.10 -20.26
CA TYR A 696 -27.35 47.48 -21.56
C TYR A 696 -26.20 46.49 -21.48
N TYR A 697 -26.35 45.32 -22.11
CA TYR A 697 -25.31 44.26 -22.11
C TYR A 697 -24.75 44.05 -23.52
N SER A 698 -25.62 43.81 -24.53
CA SER A 698 -25.18 43.59 -25.91
C SER A 698 -26.34 43.79 -26.93
N GLY A 699 -26.01 43.86 -28.21
CA GLY A 699 -27.01 43.88 -29.30
C GLY A 699 -27.52 45.26 -29.72
N ALA A 700 -26.79 46.37 -29.43
CA ALA A 700 -27.17 47.73 -29.86
C ALA A 700 -26.53 48.13 -31.17
N LYS A 701 -27.12 49.18 -31.83
CA LYS A 701 -26.63 49.82 -33.04
C LYS A 701 -26.53 48.88 -34.24
N GLN A 702 -27.41 47.88 -34.28
CA GLN A 702 -27.54 47.03 -35.47
C GLN A 702 -28.31 47.72 -36.56
N THR A 703 -27.97 47.42 -37.82
CA THR A 703 -28.65 47.82 -39.01
C THR A 703 -29.20 46.60 -39.72
N GLY A 704 -30.47 46.63 -40.09
CA GLY A 704 -31.15 45.56 -40.82
C GLY A 704 -32.04 46.09 -41.87
N THR A 705 -32.42 45.27 -42.85
CA THR A 705 -33.37 45.64 -43.90
C THR A 705 -34.77 45.75 -43.30
N GLU A 706 -35.62 46.69 -43.86
CA GLU A 706 -37.03 46.80 -43.50
C GLU A 706 -37.70 45.43 -43.38
N GLY A 707 -38.49 45.21 -42.30
CA GLY A 707 -39.23 44.00 -42.03
C GLY A 707 -38.37 42.78 -41.59
N SER A 708 -37.03 42.87 -41.62
CA SER A 708 -36.14 41.76 -41.20
C SER A 708 -36.02 41.69 -39.69
N ILE A 709 -35.60 40.50 -39.20
CA ILE A 709 -35.20 40.31 -37.81
C ILE A 709 -33.72 40.63 -37.71
N LEU A 710 -33.29 41.40 -36.70
CA LEU A 710 -31.90 41.69 -36.43
C LEU A 710 -31.12 40.44 -36.07
N PRO A 711 -29.88 40.32 -36.56
CA PRO A 711 -29.09 39.08 -36.43
C PRO A 711 -28.66 38.77 -34.97
N ASN A 712 -28.47 39.80 -34.17
CA ASN A 712 -28.07 39.61 -32.78
C ASN A 712 -29.18 40.01 -31.81
N PRO A 713 -29.48 39.26 -30.76
CA PRO A 713 -30.45 39.61 -29.77
C PRO A 713 -30.02 40.86 -28.97
N ILE A 714 -30.98 41.67 -28.58
CA ILE A 714 -30.82 42.78 -27.65
C ILE A 714 -30.85 42.22 -26.24
N VAL A 715 -29.79 42.48 -25.49
CA VAL A 715 -29.62 41.90 -24.14
C VAL A 715 -29.40 43.01 -23.12
N VAL A 716 -30.12 42.92 -22.02
CA VAL A 716 -29.96 43.78 -20.84
C VAL A 716 -29.68 42.93 -19.59
N GLN A 717 -29.08 43.57 -18.58
CA GLN A 717 -28.74 42.92 -17.33
C GLN A 717 -29.10 43.79 -16.12
N PRO A 718 -30.09 43.40 -15.31
CA PRO A 718 -30.27 43.90 -13.97
C PRO A 718 -29.11 43.53 -13.10
N ARG A 719 -28.54 44.50 -12.37
CA ARG A 719 -27.38 44.31 -11.51
C ARG A 719 -27.62 44.70 -10.05
N ASP A 720 -26.98 43.96 -9.13
CA ASP A 720 -26.93 44.32 -7.73
C ASP A 720 -25.89 45.43 -7.42
N THR A 721 -25.72 45.72 -6.13
CA THR A 721 -24.81 46.75 -5.64
C THR A 721 -23.34 46.48 -5.98
N TYR A 722 -22.96 45.23 -6.15
CA TYR A 722 -21.62 44.80 -6.49
C TYR A 722 -21.40 44.55 -7.99
N GLY A 723 -22.44 44.76 -8.76
CA GLY A 723 -22.38 44.64 -10.21
C GLY A 723 -22.66 43.21 -10.74
N ASN A 724 -23.09 42.29 -9.88
CA ASN A 724 -23.51 40.96 -10.33
C ASN A 724 -24.83 41.00 -11.07
N GLY A 725 -24.96 40.18 -12.12
CA GLY A 725 -26.24 39.96 -12.80
C GLY A 725 -27.25 39.27 -11.88
N VAL A 726 -28.48 39.77 -11.82
CA VAL A 726 -29.50 39.23 -10.93
C VAL A 726 -30.48 38.35 -11.71
N PRO A 727 -30.58 37.05 -11.41
CA PRO A 727 -31.53 36.12 -12.02
C PRO A 727 -32.97 36.38 -11.50
N GLY A 728 -33.96 35.90 -12.23
CA GLY A 728 -35.36 35.93 -11.79
C GLY A 728 -36.05 37.28 -11.88
N VAL A 729 -35.43 38.29 -12.51
CA VAL A 729 -36.02 39.62 -12.74
C VAL A 729 -36.81 39.64 -14.05
N THR A 730 -38.10 40.04 -14.00
CA THR A 730 -38.91 40.22 -15.21
C THR A 730 -38.53 41.51 -15.90
N VAL A 731 -38.14 41.45 -17.16
CA VAL A 731 -37.83 42.58 -18.02
C VAL A 731 -38.85 42.62 -19.18
N ASN A 732 -39.48 43.76 -19.38
CA ASN A 732 -40.38 44.00 -20.52
C ASN A 732 -39.68 44.83 -21.59
N PHE A 733 -39.79 44.40 -22.82
CA PHE A 733 -39.27 45.10 -24.00
C PHE A 733 -40.44 45.72 -24.84
N THR A 734 -40.33 46.98 -25.10
CA THR A 734 -41.20 47.69 -26.05
C THR A 734 -40.34 48.38 -27.11
N ALA A 735 -40.89 48.65 -28.26
CA ALA A 735 -40.19 49.42 -29.30
C ALA A 735 -41.10 50.45 -29.91
N ASN A 736 -40.52 51.58 -30.34
CA ASN A 736 -41.23 52.60 -31.07
C ASN A 736 -41.16 52.34 -32.60
N ASN A 737 -41.78 53.21 -33.39
CA ASN A 737 -41.72 53.27 -34.87
C ASN A 737 -42.00 51.90 -35.55
N GLY A 738 -42.86 51.06 -34.94
CA GLY A 738 -43.27 49.76 -35.51
C GLY A 738 -42.30 48.61 -35.36
N GLY A 739 -41.23 48.73 -34.56
CA GLY A 739 -40.38 47.59 -34.16
C GLY A 739 -41.14 46.65 -33.25
N VAL A 740 -40.94 45.36 -33.41
CA VAL A 740 -41.56 44.28 -32.60
C VAL A 740 -40.53 43.43 -31.88
N PRO A 741 -40.33 43.61 -30.54
CA PRO A 741 -39.52 42.74 -29.71
C PRO A 741 -40.22 41.40 -29.52
N ASN A 742 -39.43 40.26 -29.65
CA ASN A 742 -39.96 38.93 -29.39
C ASN A 742 -38.90 38.05 -28.69
N PRO A 743 -39.19 37.59 -27.48
CA PRO A 743 -40.38 37.87 -26.64
C PRO A 743 -40.41 39.32 -26.11
N SER A 744 -41.59 39.85 -25.83
CA SER A 744 -41.76 41.17 -25.24
C SER A 744 -41.63 41.22 -23.73
N SER A 745 -41.59 40.07 -23.07
CA SER A 745 -41.32 39.93 -21.63
C SER A 745 -40.48 38.71 -21.37
N VAL A 746 -39.41 38.86 -20.58
CA VAL A 746 -38.42 37.81 -20.28
C VAL A 746 -38.01 37.86 -18.82
N VAL A 747 -37.93 36.69 -18.17
CA VAL A 747 -37.31 36.57 -16.86
C VAL A 747 -35.81 36.34 -17.05
N THR A 748 -34.97 37.09 -16.36
CA THR A 748 -33.51 36.94 -16.45
C THR A 748 -33.04 35.52 -16.09
N ASN A 749 -32.12 34.98 -16.90
CA ASN A 749 -31.51 33.65 -16.70
C ASN A 749 -30.53 33.61 -15.50
N ALA A 750 -29.91 32.48 -15.24
CA ALA A 750 -28.93 32.27 -14.13
C ALA A 750 -27.76 33.28 -14.15
N LYS A 751 -27.43 33.90 -15.28
CA LYS A 751 -26.42 34.97 -15.41
C LYS A 751 -27.00 36.37 -15.26
N GLY A 752 -28.28 36.49 -14.94
CA GLY A 752 -28.99 37.75 -14.83
C GLY A 752 -29.22 38.42 -16.18
N LEU A 753 -29.27 37.70 -17.28
CA LEU A 753 -29.47 38.27 -18.63
C LEU A 753 -30.92 38.11 -19.13
N ALA A 754 -31.52 39.16 -19.63
CA ALA A 754 -32.78 39.14 -20.39
C ALA A 754 -32.50 39.49 -21.83
N SER A 755 -33.02 38.69 -22.76
CA SER A 755 -32.72 38.76 -24.18
C SER A 755 -34.02 38.79 -25.02
N THR A 756 -34.09 39.67 -26.03
CA THR A 756 -35.16 39.70 -27.02
C THR A 756 -34.57 39.81 -28.41
N THR A 757 -35.23 39.27 -29.42
CA THR A 757 -34.97 39.58 -30.85
C THR A 757 -35.83 40.77 -31.26
N LEU A 758 -35.41 41.56 -32.27
CA LEU A 758 -36.19 42.68 -32.78
C LEU A 758 -36.49 42.44 -34.25
N GLN A 759 -37.78 42.39 -34.60
CA GLN A 759 -38.23 42.55 -35.98
C GLN A 759 -38.34 44.05 -36.28
N LEU A 760 -37.66 44.50 -37.34
CA LEU A 760 -37.66 45.87 -37.80
C LEU A 760 -39.00 46.21 -38.47
N PRO A 761 -39.45 47.52 -38.49
CA PRO A 761 -40.63 47.95 -39.20
C PRO A 761 -40.47 47.80 -40.70
N ALA A 762 -41.58 47.77 -41.47
CA ALA A 762 -41.63 47.74 -42.92
C ALA A 762 -41.26 49.09 -43.59
N THR A 763 -40.66 50.00 -42.85
CA THR A 763 -40.24 51.30 -43.25
C THR A 763 -38.87 51.67 -42.72
N VAL A 764 -38.15 52.53 -43.42
CA VAL A 764 -36.88 53.09 -42.90
C VAL A 764 -37.16 53.90 -41.66
N ALA A 765 -36.50 53.50 -40.57
CA ALA A 765 -36.71 54.13 -39.26
C ALA A 765 -35.56 53.95 -38.33
N THR A 766 -35.38 54.84 -37.40
CA THR A 766 -34.61 54.63 -36.19
C THR A 766 -35.55 54.04 -35.14
N VAL A 767 -35.25 52.82 -34.69
CA VAL A 767 -36.06 52.08 -33.72
C VAL A 767 -35.36 52.14 -32.35
N THR A 768 -36.10 52.65 -31.35
CA THR A 768 -35.65 52.59 -29.96
C THR A 768 -36.37 51.46 -29.22
N VAL A 769 -35.61 50.43 -28.81
CA VAL A 769 -36.12 49.41 -27.95
C VAL A 769 -35.91 49.86 -26.49
N THR A 770 -37.00 49.89 -25.73
CA THR A 770 -37.00 50.23 -24.30
C THR A 770 -37.16 48.99 -23.48
N ALA A 771 -36.12 48.65 -22.75
CA ALA A 771 -36.15 47.61 -21.71
C ALA A 771 -36.57 48.26 -20.40
N SER A 772 -37.64 47.75 -19.77
CA SER A 772 -38.17 48.23 -18.49
C SER A 772 -38.41 47.11 -17.49
N SER A 773 -38.26 47.39 -16.20
CA SER A 773 -38.60 46.50 -15.10
C SER A 773 -39.01 47.36 -13.91
N ALA A 774 -39.90 46.88 -13.04
CA ALA A 774 -40.37 47.60 -11.88
C ALA A 774 -39.23 48.05 -10.97
N GLY A 775 -39.17 49.35 -10.63
CA GLY A 775 -38.18 49.91 -9.72
C GLY A 775 -36.83 50.33 -10.37
N PHE A 776 -36.73 50.22 -11.71
CA PHE A 776 -35.48 50.60 -12.42
C PHE A 776 -35.72 51.72 -13.45
N LYS A 777 -34.65 52.47 -13.69
CA LYS A 777 -34.60 53.35 -14.84
C LYS A 777 -34.57 52.52 -16.13
N ASN A 778 -35.40 52.90 -17.12
CA ASN A 778 -35.44 52.24 -18.41
C ASN A 778 -34.08 52.29 -19.13
N VAL A 779 -33.78 51.24 -19.89
CA VAL A 779 -32.64 51.19 -20.80
C VAL A 779 -33.15 51.28 -22.21
N ASN A 780 -32.72 52.35 -22.94
CA ASN A 780 -33.09 52.59 -24.31
C ASN A 780 -31.93 52.14 -25.21
N ILE A 781 -32.26 51.34 -26.23
CA ILE A 781 -31.29 50.71 -27.15
C ILE A 781 -31.76 51.13 -28.56
N VAL A 782 -30.86 51.67 -29.37
CA VAL A 782 -31.17 52.21 -30.68
C VAL A 782 -30.70 51.27 -31.78
N GLU A 783 -31.61 50.99 -32.73
CA GLU A 783 -31.41 50.14 -33.91
C GLU A 783 -31.87 50.87 -35.18
N TYR A 784 -31.41 50.38 -36.34
CA TYR A 784 -31.68 51.07 -37.62
C TYR A 784 -32.33 50.11 -38.61
N SER A 785 -33.51 50.51 -39.13
CA SER A 785 -34.18 49.94 -40.33
C SER A 785 -33.79 50.75 -41.58
N VAL A 786 -33.21 50.03 -42.53
CA VAL A 786 -32.79 50.66 -43.82
C VAL A 786 -33.49 49.99 -44.99
N ALA A 787 -33.64 50.75 -46.07
CA ALA A 787 -34.21 50.18 -47.28
C ALA A 787 -33.40 49.02 -47.83
N PRO A 788 -34.03 48.05 -48.48
CA PRO A 788 -33.30 47.00 -49.17
C PRO A 788 -32.31 47.60 -50.15
N THR A 789 -31.04 47.20 -50.11
CA THR A 789 -30.09 47.56 -51.20
C THR A 789 -30.62 46.97 -52.49
N ALA A 790 -30.96 47.78 -53.41
CA ALA A 790 -31.36 47.33 -54.77
C ALA A 790 -30.20 46.41 -55.27
N ASN A 791 -30.50 45.15 -55.45
CA ASN A 791 -29.60 44.28 -56.20
C ASN A 791 -29.45 44.94 -57.62
N ALA A 792 -28.26 45.32 -57.99
CA ALA A 792 -27.93 45.70 -59.35
C ALA A 792 -28.35 44.53 -60.26
N ARG A 793 -29.48 44.72 -60.97
CA ARG A 793 -29.87 43.81 -62.06
C ARG A 793 -28.71 43.79 -63.04
N SER A 794 -28.07 42.67 -63.23
CA SER A 794 -27.20 42.51 -64.40
C SER A 794 -28.04 42.62 -65.65
N VAL A 795 -27.91 43.71 -66.38
CA VAL A 795 -28.44 43.83 -67.72
C VAL A 795 -27.48 43.03 -68.60
N THR A 796 -27.91 41.85 -69.02
CA THR A 796 -27.22 41.13 -70.10
C THR A 796 -27.58 41.82 -71.40
N ILE A 797 -26.66 42.63 -72.02
CA ILE A 797 -26.76 43.14 -73.35
C ILE A 797 -26.33 42.00 -74.31
N ASN A 798 -27.32 41.38 -74.97
CA ASN A 798 -27.05 40.53 -76.13
C ASN A 798 -26.72 41.45 -77.30
N ALA A 799 -25.41 41.56 -77.64
CA ALA A 799 -24.99 42.10 -78.90
C ALA A 799 -25.05 41.01 -79.98
N THR A 800 -26.05 41.07 -80.86
CA THR A 800 -26.05 40.32 -82.10
C THR A 800 -25.13 41.09 -83.02
N ALA A 801 -24.04 40.47 -83.44
CA ALA A 801 -23.21 40.93 -84.51
C ALA A 801 -23.85 40.57 -85.86
N GLU A 802 -24.06 41.58 -86.79
CA GLU A 802 -24.09 41.35 -88.19
C GLU A 802 -22.70 41.32 -88.79
#